data_e558200eeeed8c462355e3bd3f9b89bc
#
_entry.id   e558200eeeed8c462355e3bd3f9b89bc
#
_cell.length_a   1.000
_cell.length_b   1.000
_cell.length_c   1.000
_cell.angle_alpha   90.00
_cell.angle_beta   90.00
_cell.angle_gamma   90.00
#
_symmetry.space_group_name_H-M   'P 1'
#
loop_
_entity.id
_entity.type
_entity.pdbx_description
1 polymer ?
#
loop_
_entity_poly.entity_id
_entity_poly.type
_entity_poly.pdbx_seq_one_letter_code
_entity_poly.pdbx_strand_id
1 'polypeptide(L)'
;MPKGKRTVEKKFDADFRFVLDLDQAMEGWRVWAAEYWAGLPKTRPNMMQSALTAFLVHYLHGQQLHAPPLDAFFAANRSLPPLDTALGLELLSSERVANQKHDTVSDFLDWVLREKLAAPDADGHRVVPPRLAHPFPRRGAKRHGKTSDLSFAHVLKLDPRLEEWRQLAADWLKDQKADVSNRRDSLDRFLIHYIHGQNLEHNYGRFFLRETEKPDLAPVLISAKRKGARKLLSQDVKNNNIIADFLDWVLATRLCDPETGEWDRSRFHNPVPRLSKAGLPTNSQSDKASLSIRYIRELRGMLAEGRNLQDWKWAQAAMEDGRYGGDWFVVDPAIIDPDDPDCVARCRAASKHEMEHKGYPAEVWEMWSPVRAVTLYLKLELPLRTFQVRMLDSGEADTWRYVHAPGGGGFILNRGPLATGSEQRPSQRGVFHRSANEKEAGFYINTNKTADIDTTENEKGYVIPWANDEALYWLEKLRTWQERYNPIPAPTPWTALEAKHFGRTPPHAEVLAQRGSTCFLFRDPTDGEGDKPLVKTALDRVWYKLLARLEQRCANRGETLDDGTPIRFVDPDSSTTTRFPLHALRVSLISYYILDLKLPIAVVSKMIAGHATIIMTLYYTKFGKAYMREVLSEAEKSDLEAEQANHRRFLMEESFEQVSQRFAYVSEDAVRTAANNRSAAAFVFDDNGICPNGATLCDVGGDKLTDRQTEQFYAPVPGFPQERNCVCCRFFLTGPAFLPGLIAHFNTVSEKTHRQSDRYSALNDKLVDLEDRQRACEREDQPFLQVRELDQLSKYVEAEAITLNGLMNTLQATHHLIQRAIQIAGDTQKEGVKLVAKGSMTDLKVGFIESQSVLHQLEVVCENAVIYPSIDAGFATIRRAQMLDAMLRYNGMDPVLMYLTQEQQLHVGNAVMQLIQARTGSIEGALPYAECRLRLKDIGLLKDEVMTEIAHVKAQSLIDHAKAKRALTPPREDSNDHAS
;
A
#
# COMPACT_ATOMS: atom_id res chain seq x y z
N MET A 1 27.42 41.51 -9.16
CA MET A 1 27.97 41.17 -7.84
C MET A 1 29.44 40.74 -7.98
N PRO A 2 30.38 41.30 -7.24
CA PRO A 2 31.80 40.96 -7.41
C PRO A 2 32.04 39.51 -6.99
N LYS A 3 32.83 38.79 -7.79
CA LYS A 3 33.35 37.47 -7.50
C LYS A 3 34.29 37.56 -6.31
N GLY A 4 33.75 37.52 -5.10
CA GLY A 4 34.50 37.45 -3.86
C GLY A 4 35.06 36.04 -3.65
N LYS A 5 36.35 35.92 -3.75
CA LYS A 5 37.28 34.90 -3.27
C LYS A 5 36.66 33.57 -2.78
N ARG A 6 36.54 32.58 -3.66
CA ARG A 6 36.54 31.13 -3.37
C ARG A 6 37.93 30.78 -2.78
N THR A 7 38.16 30.99 -1.50
CA THR A 7 39.44 30.67 -0.88
C THR A 7 39.33 29.95 0.46
N VAL A 8 38.23 29.28 0.77
CA VAL A 8 38.13 28.42 1.98
C VAL A 8 37.50 27.06 1.65
N GLU A 9 37.51 26.63 0.42
CA GLU A 9 37.22 25.25 0.03
C GLU A 9 38.51 24.47 -0.18
N LYS A 10 39.33 24.32 0.83
CA LYS A 10 40.44 23.42 0.79
C LYS A 10 40.45 22.49 1.97
N LYS A 11 40.21 21.19 1.62
CA LYS A 11 40.46 19.99 2.41
C LYS A 11 39.63 19.82 3.66
N PHE A 12 39.06 18.63 3.75
CA PHE A 12 38.51 17.96 4.92
C PHE A 12 39.42 18.22 6.16
N ASP A 13 39.13 19.28 6.86
CA ASP A 13 39.80 19.61 8.13
C ASP A 13 38.86 19.18 9.28
N ALA A 14 39.12 18.00 9.84
CA ALA A 14 38.38 17.45 10.95
C ALA A 14 38.56 18.27 12.25
N ASP A 15 39.61 19.04 12.33
CA ASP A 15 40.00 19.82 13.51
C ASP A 15 39.52 21.28 13.44
N PHE A 16 38.93 21.70 12.32
CA PHE A 16 38.44 23.06 12.06
C PHE A 16 39.51 24.15 12.31
N ARG A 17 40.82 23.85 12.11
CA ARG A 17 41.92 24.77 12.39
C ARG A 17 41.87 26.07 11.60
N PHE A 18 41.30 26.05 10.42
CA PHE A 18 41.12 27.20 9.54
C PHE A 18 40.39 28.38 10.20
N VAL A 19 39.59 28.15 11.26
CA VAL A 19 38.90 29.24 11.95
C VAL A 19 39.83 30.11 12.77
N LEU A 20 41.01 29.61 13.14
CA LEU A 20 42.04 30.38 13.85
C LEU A 20 42.77 31.39 12.95
N ASP A 21 42.77 31.13 11.63
CA ASP A 21 43.26 32.07 10.64
C ASP A 21 42.32 33.28 10.51
N LEU A 22 41.08 33.15 10.96
CA LEU A 22 40.09 34.22 10.99
C LEU A 22 40.17 35.03 12.29
N ASP A 23 40.17 34.34 13.43
CA ASP A 23 40.32 34.95 14.75
C ASP A 23 40.79 33.90 15.77
N GLN A 24 41.84 34.21 16.53
CA GLN A 24 42.39 33.37 17.60
C GLN A 24 41.38 33.19 18.77
N ALA A 25 40.46 34.14 18.98
CA ALA A 25 39.35 34.00 19.95
C ALA A 25 38.35 32.87 19.64
N MET A 26 38.39 32.30 18.42
CA MET A 26 37.58 31.15 18.02
C MET A 26 38.08 29.81 18.59
N GLU A 27 39.24 29.74 19.26
CA GLU A 27 39.82 28.48 19.72
C GLU A 27 38.86 27.63 20.56
N GLY A 28 38.09 28.22 21.48
CA GLY A 28 37.15 27.48 22.30
C GLY A 28 36.02 26.82 21.47
N TRP A 29 35.46 27.55 20.51
CA TRP A 29 34.47 27.03 19.60
C TRP A 29 35.03 25.96 18.66
N ARG A 30 36.24 26.15 18.19
CA ARG A 30 36.96 25.15 17.39
C ARG A 30 37.13 23.83 18.12
N VAL A 31 37.60 23.89 19.38
CA VAL A 31 37.76 22.68 20.22
C VAL A 31 36.41 21.95 20.37
N TRP A 32 35.38 22.68 20.72
CA TRP A 32 34.03 22.07 20.86
C TRP A 32 33.50 21.45 19.55
N ALA A 33 33.70 22.12 18.41
CA ALA A 33 33.27 21.60 17.11
C ALA A 33 34.11 20.36 16.71
N ALA A 34 35.41 20.34 16.96
CA ALA A 34 36.26 19.19 16.68
C ALA A 34 35.91 17.97 17.55
N GLU A 35 35.67 18.17 18.85
CA GLU A 35 35.23 17.10 19.75
C GLU A 35 33.86 16.54 19.37
N TYR A 36 32.85 17.43 19.09
CA TYR A 36 31.56 17.01 18.60
C TYR A 36 31.69 16.20 17.32
N TRP A 37 32.48 16.69 16.36
CA TRP A 37 32.76 16.02 15.09
C TRP A 37 33.40 14.66 15.27
N ALA A 38 34.36 14.53 16.17
CA ALA A 38 35.06 13.27 16.47
C ALA A 38 34.12 12.22 17.08
N GLY A 39 33.11 12.64 17.87
CA GLY A 39 32.11 11.78 18.50
C GLY A 39 31.01 11.27 17.53
N LEU A 40 30.94 11.80 16.31
CA LEU A 40 29.94 11.36 15.31
C LEU A 40 30.40 10.06 14.61
N PRO A 41 29.43 9.25 14.10
CA PRO A 41 29.75 8.02 13.34
C PRO A 41 30.66 8.29 12.13
N LYS A 42 31.55 7.36 11.77
CA LYS A 42 32.48 7.50 10.63
C LYS A 42 31.78 7.68 9.27
N THR A 43 30.54 7.21 9.12
CA THR A 43 29.72 7.31 7.89
C THR A 43 28.91 8.61 7.78
N ARG A 44 29.34 9.66 8.49
CA ARG A 44 28.68 10.97 8.52
C ARG A 44 28.72 11.70 7.17
N PRO A 45 27.63 12.37 6.75
CA PRO A 45 27.62 13.13 5.51
C PRO A 45 28.53 14.36 5.53
N ASN A 46 29.21 14.68 4.43
CA ASN A 46 30.00 15.91 4.25
C ASN A 46 29.18 17.19 4.46
N MET A 47 27.88 17.13 4.26
CA MET A 47 26.98 18.25 4.49
C MET A 47 26.94 18.70 5.95
N MET A 48 27.10 17.79 6.91
CA MET A 48 27.15 18.14 8.34
C MET A 48 28.40 18.99 8.66
N GLN A 49 29.54 18.64 8.06
CA GLN A 49 30.76 19.45 8.21
C GLN A 49 30.59 20.83 7.58
N SER A 50 29.97 20.89 6.39
CA SER A 50 29.66 22.16 5.72
C SER A 50 28.74 23.05 6.54
N ALA A 51 27.77 22.46 7.26
CA ALA A 51 26.88 23.20 8.15
C ALA A 51 27.62 23.76 9.38
N LEU A 52 28.47 22.96 10.02
CA LEU A 52 29.32 23.41 11.15
C LEU A 52 30.34 24.47 10.71
N THR A 53 30.98 24.30 9.56
CA THR A 53 31.87 25.29 8.97
C THR A 53 31.13 26.61 8.73
N ALA A 54 29.94 26.59 8.13
CA ALA A 54 29.16 27.79 7.91
C ALA A 54 28.74 28.46 9.24
N PHE A 55 28.39 27.67 10.25
CA PHE A 55 28.07 28.19 11.59
C PHE A 55 29.27 28.88 12.23
N LEU A 56 30.43 28.27 12.21
CA LEU A 56 31.65 28.85 12.78
C LEU A 56 32.06 30.14 12.06
N VAL A 57 32.12 30.12 10.71
CA VAL A 57 32.65 31.21 9.89
C VAL A 57 31.64 32.33 9.72
N HIS A 58 30.42 31.99 9.28
CA HIS A 58 29.47 33.03 8.89
C HIS A 58 28.55 33.46 10.03
N TYR A 59 28.22 32.54 10.97
CA TYR A 59 27.37 32.90 12.09
C TYR A 59 28.19 33.41 13.28
N LEU A 60 29.08 32.62 13.84
CA LEU A 60 29.80 33.01 15.04
C LEU A 60 30.81 34.16 14.76
N HIS A 61 31.70 33.98 13.81
CA HIS A 61 32.70 35.00 13.48
C HIS A 61 32.04 36.15 12.70
N GLY A 62 31.21 35.88 11.69
CA GLY A 62 30.57 36.92 10.89
C GLY A 62 29.64 37.86 11.65
N GLN A 63 29.01 37.38 12.71
CA GLN A 63 28.12 38.16 13.60
C GLN A 63 28.82 38.59 14.92
N GLN A 64 30.10 38.36 15.05
CA GLN A 64 30.90 38.73 16.25
C GLN A 64 30.35 38.10 17.55
N LEU A 65 29.88 36.84 17.46
CA LEU A 65 29.26 36.11 18.56
C LEU A 65 30.17 35.13 19.30
N HIS A 66 31.43 35.03 18.87
CA HIS A 66 32.44 34.05 19.29
C HIS A 66 33.28 34.48 20.52
N ALA A 67 33.16 35.73 20.96
CA ALA A 67 34.01 36.27 22.04
C ALA A 67 33.76 35.56 23.38
N PRO A 68 34.84 35.26 24.15
CA PRO A 68 34.72 34.74 25.51
C PRO A 68 34.01 35.70 26.48
N PRO A 69 33.30 35.22 27.53
CA PRO A 69 33.16 33.79 27.85
C PRO A 69 32.14 33.10 26.96
N LEU A 70 32.42 31.84 26.53
CA LEU A 70 31.62 31.12 25.55
C LEU A 70 30.19 30.77 26.03
N ASP A 71 29.97 30.62 27.33
CA ASP A 71 28.68 30.37 27.93
C ASP A 71 27.73 31.58 27.82
N ALA A 72 28.26 32.78 27.59
CA ALA A 72 27.47 33.98 27.32
C ALA A 72 26.63 33.86 26.03
N PHE A 73 27.07 33.01 25.07
CA PHE A 73 26.30 32.70 23.88
C PHE A 73 24.96 32.02 24.24
N PHE A 74 24.96 31.20 25.27
CA PHE A 74 23.84 30.38 25.71
C PHE A 74 22.96 31.01 26.74
N ALA A 75 23.13 32.29 27.11
CA ALA A 75 22.26 32.95 28.06
C ALA A 75 20.82 32.98 27.56
N ALA A 76 19.87 32.39 28.32
CA ALA A 76 18.49 32.14 27.90
C ALA A 76 17.71 33.42 27.54
N ASN A 77 18.16 34.58 28.03
CA ASN A 77 17.59 35.90 27.76
C ASN A 77 18.28 36.63 26.58
N ARG A 78 19.26 36.02 25.93
CA ARG A 78 20.01 36.65 24.84
C ARG A 78 19.23 36.57 23.53
N SER A 79 19.01 37.70 22.87
CA SER A 79 18.50 37.71 21.49
C SER A 79 19.63 37.42 20.53
N LEU A 80 19.50 36.37 19.73
CA LEU A 80 20.45 35.94 18.70
C LEU A 80 19.86 36.13 17.29
N PRO A 81 20.66 36.54 16.28
CA PRO A 81 20.20 36.66 14.92
C PRO A 81 19.64 35.35 14.36
N PRO A 82 18.75 35.38 13.36
CA PRO A 82 18.26 34.18 12.69
C PRO A 82 19.40 33.37 12.05
N LEU A 83 19.40 32.06 12.25
CA LEU A 83 20.43 31.16 11.73
C LEU A 83 20.34 30.98 10.20
N ASP A 84 19.14 31.11 9.62
CA ASP A 84 18.86 30.83 8.22
C ASP A 84 19.66 31.69 7.25
N THR A 85 19.74 32.96 7.50
CA THR A 85 20.46 33.92 6.64
C THR A 85 21.97 33.61 6.63
N ALA A 86 22.56 33.34 7.82
CA ALA A 86 23.98 33.06 7.93
C ALA A 86 24.39 31.72 7.33
N LEU A 87 23.53 30.71 7.38
CA LEU A 87 23.75 29.41 6.75
C LEU A 87 23.33 29.37 5.28
N GLY A 88 22.76 30.45 4.76
CA GLY A 88 22.28 30.54 3.38
C GLY A 88 21.15 29.53 3.08
N LEU A 89 20.32 29.21 4.08
CA LEU A 89 19.28 28.17 3.95
C LEU A 89 18.16 28.61 3.02
N GLU A 90 17.89 29.89 2.94
CA GLU A 90 16.87 30.51 2.07
C GLU A 90 17.23 30.39 0.57
N LEU A 91 18.51 30.18 0.25
CA LEU A 91 19.02 30.03 -1.11
C LEU A 91 19.04 28.57 -1.59
N LEU A 92 18.68 27.62 -0.71
CA LEU A 92 18.72 26.22 -1.05
C LEU A 92 17.39 25.80 -1.70
N SER A 93 17.45 25.17 -2.85
CA SER A 93 16.31 24.65 -3.61
C SER A 93 15.56 23.51 -2.90
N SER A 94 16.18 22.86 -1.91
CA SER A 94 15.63 21.74 -1.18
C SER A 94 15.42 22.09 0.30
N GLU A 95 14.17 22.19 0.73
CA GLU A 95 13.76 22.39 2.14
C GLU A 95 14.34 21.29 3.06
N ARG A 96 14.44 20.07 2.56
CA ARG A 96 15.06 18.96 3.30
C ARG A 96 16.52 19.20 3.63
N VAL A 97 17.31 19.72 2.67
CA VAL A 97 18.72 20.01 2.87
C VAL A 97 18.88 21.20 3.81
N ALA A 98 18.03 22.24 3.68
CA ALA A 98 17.97 23.37 4.59
C ALA A 98 17.73 22.93 6.03
N ASN A 99 16.69 22.12 6.24
CA ASN A 99 16.35 21.58 7.57
C ASN A 99 17.48 20.70 8.13
N GLN A 100 18.16 19.87 7.32
CA GLN A 100 19.28 19.06 7.78
C GLN A 100 20.49 19.90 8.21
N LYS A 101 20.81 20.97 7.51
CA LYS A 101 21.89 21.90 7.91
C LYS A 101 21.55 22.62 9.20
N HIS A 102 20.34 23.13 9.32
CA HIS A 102 19.83 23.76 10.54
C HIS A 102 19.91 22.80 11.74
N ASP A 103 19.38 21.60 11.57
CA ASP A 103 19.36 20.57 12.60
C ASP A 103 20.75 20.12 13.04
N THR A 104 21.75 20.13 12.13
CA THR A 104 23.13 19.83 12.47
C THR A 104 23.69 20.85 13.45
N VAL A 105 23.41 22.15 13.25
CA VAL A 105 23.83 23.21 14.17
C VAL A 105 23.07 23.12 15.49
N SER A 106 21.78 22.89 15.45
CA SER A 106 20.96 22.66 16.64
C SER A 106 21.51 21.51 17.50
N ASP A 107 21.81 20.35 16.87
CA ASP A 107 22.39 19.20 17.58
C ASP A 107 23.76 19.48 18.18
N PHE A 108 24.59 20.26 17.49
CA PHE A 108 25.89 20.69 18.02
C PHE A 108 25.69 21.58 19.27
N LEU A 109 24.82 22.56 19.22
CA LEU A 109 24.55 23.45 20.34
C LEU A 109 23.91 22.70 21.53
N ASP A 110 22.97 21.79 21.26
CA ASP A 110 22.42 20.89 22.28
C ASP A 110 23.53 20.04 22.94
N TRP A 111 24.49 19.57 22.14
CA TRP A 111 25.61 18.80 22.64
C TRP A 111 26.52 19.67 23.52
N VAL A 112 26.80 20.91 23.13
CA VAL A 112 27.62 21.86 23.95
C VAL A 112 26.91 22.12 25.29
N LEU A 113 25.60 22.37 25.31
CA LEU A 113 24.85 22.56 26.54
C LEU A 113 25.00 21.36 27.48
N ARG A 114 24.89 20.14 26.98
CA ARG A 114 24.92 18.91 27.80
C ARG A 114 26.31 18.48 28.21
N GLU A 115 27.27 18.53 27.29
CA GLU A 115 28.60 17.98 27.56
C GLU A 115 29.59 19.01 28.16
N LYS A 116 29.37 20.28 27.85
CA LYS A 116 30.30 21.33 28.23
C LYS A 116 29.77 22.26 29.33
N LEU A 117 28.46 22.53 29.35
CA LEU A 117 27.87 23.54 30.20
C LEU A 117 26.92 22.98 31.27
N ALA A 118 26.60 21.69 31.24
CA ALA A 118 25.80 21.03 32.27
C ALA A 118 26.57 20.99 33.60
N ALA A 119 25.90 21.36 34.71
CA ALA A 119 26.41 21.33 36.06
C ALA A 119 25.72 20.20 36.89
N PRO A 120 26.37 19.66 37.95
CA PRO A 120 25.70 18.70 38.84
C PRO A 120 24.56 19.35 39.56
N ASP A 121 23.42 18.67 39.65
CA ASP A 121 22.27 19.04 40.50
C ASP A 121 22.49 18.56 41.95
N ALA A 122 21.46 18.71 42.81
CA ALA A 122 21.52 18.29 44.19
C ALA A 122 21.76 16.79 44.41
N ASP A 123 21.40 15.96 43.39
CA ASP A 123 21.51 14.50 43.40
C ASP A 123 22.78 14.01 42.66
N GLY A 124 23.62 14.94 42.19
CA GLY A 124 24.86 14.65 41.48
C GLY A 124 24.70 14.38 39.96
N HIS A 125 23.51 14.52 39.41
CA HIS A 125 23.26 14.40 37.99
C HIS A 125 23.64 15.67 37.23
N ARG A 126 24.29 15.54 36.08
CA ARG A 126 24.64 16.69 35.21
C ARG A 126 23.39 17.18 34.47
N VAL A 127 22.92 18.37 34.85
CA VAL A 127 21.74 19.01 34.28
C VAL A 127 22.11 20.36 33.69
N VAL A 128 21.55 20.72 32.55
CA VAL A 128 21.74 22.05 31.93
C VAL A 128 21.02 23.09 32.82
N PRO A 129 21.74 24.09 33.37
CA PRO A 129 21.11 25.12 34.17
C PRO A 129 20.00 25.86 33.42
N PRO A 130 18.84 26.18 34.05
CA PRO A 130 17.71 26.82 33.34
C PRO A 130 18.03 28.20 32.75
N ARG A 131 19.12 28.83 33.20
CA ARG A 131 19.64 30.10 32.67
C ARG A 131 20.36 29.94 31.31
N LEU A 132 20.63 28.70 30.87
CA LEU A 132 21.34 28.42 29.62
C LEU A 132 20.42 27.72 28.63
N ALA A 133 20.31 28.30 27.45
CA ALA A 133 19.56 27.75 26.31
C ALA A 133 20.09 28.32 25.00
N HIS A 134 19.64 27.77 23.87
CA HIS A 134 19.80 28.37 22.55
C HIS A 134 18.47 28.43 21.79
N PRO A 135 18.24 29.46 20.94
CA PRO A 135 16.94 29.71 20.30
C PRO A 135 16.71 28.94 19.00
N PHE A 136 17.52 27.93 18.69
CA PHE A 136 17.49 27.20 17.42
C PHE A 136 16.99 25.75 17.61
N PRO A 137 15.68 25.56 17.89
CA PRO A 137 15.15 24.21 18.04
C PRO A 137 15.20 23.47 16.70
N ARG A 138 15.39 22.14 16.74
CA ARG A 138 15.35 21.31 15.54
C ARG A 138 14.03 21.47 14.79
N ARG A 139 14.13 21.54 13.47
CA ARG A 139 12.98 21.58 12.54
C ARG A 139 12.48 20.17 12.21
N GLY A 140 13.39 19.20 12.16
CA GLY A 140 13.05 17.79 11.95
C GLY A 140 12.84 17.03 13.25
N ALA A 141 12.03 15.96 13.20
CA ALA A 141 11.91 15.06 14.35
C ALA A 141 13.28 14.46 14.70
N LYS A 142 13.70 14.58 15.96
CA LYS A 142 14.91 13.92 16.45
C LYS A 142 14.77 12.41 16.26
N ARG A 143 15.66 11.78 15.48
CA ARG A 143 15.78 10.32 15.47
C ARG A 143 16.60 9.94 16.70
N HIS A 144 15.90 9.67 17.79
CA HIS A 144 16.53 9.16 19.00
C HIS A 144 16.95 7.70 18.74
N GLY A 145 18.26 7.47 18.71
CA GLY A 145 18.83 6.14 18.57
C GLY A 145 18.73 5.48 17.19
N LYS A 146 19.48 4.41 16.98
CA LYS A 146 19.34 3.54 15.81
C LYS A 146 18.05 2.74 15.97
N THR A 147 17.28 2.55 14.89
CA THR A 147 16.08 1.71 14.86
C THR A 147 16.32 0.24 15.25
N SER A 148 17.55 -0.18 15.40
CA SER A 148 17.99 -1.50 15.86
C SER A 148 18.43 -1.56 17.32
N ASP A 149 18.53 -0.43 18.01
CA ASP A 149 18.91 -0.40 19.42
C ASP A 149 17.69 -0.70 20.31
N LEU A 150 17.69 -1.87 20.91
CA LEU A 150 16.66 -2.34 21.86
C LEU A 150 17.05 -2.06 23.32
N SER A 151 18.23 -1.52 23.56
CA SER A 151 18.69 -1.22 24.91
C SER A 151 18.17 0.09 25.48
N PHE A 152 17.60 0.95 24.61
CA PHE A 152 17.19 2.33 24.94
C PHE A 152 18.30 3.19 25.56
N ALA A 153 19.58 2.88 25.33
CA ALA A 153 20.70 3.62 25.87
C ALA A 153 20.67 5.13 25.55
N HIS A 154 20.02 5.51 24.45
CA HIS A 154 19.83 6.92 24.08
C HIS A 154 18.92 7.69 25.04
N VAL A 155 18.03 7.03 25.78
CA VAL A 155 17.16 7.66 26.79
C VAL A 155 17.96 8.19 27.95
N LEU A 156 19.02 7.48 28.35
CA LEU A 156 19.93 7.93 29.44
C LEU A 156 20.76 9.16 29.06
N LYS A 157 21.05 9.32 27.75
CA LYS A 157 21.69 10.55 27.26
C LYS A 157 20.78 11.77 27.35
N LEU A 158 19.46 11.55 27.43
CA LEU A 158 18.48 12.59 27.62
C LEU A 158 18.27 12.89 29.10
N ASP A 159 18.04 11.86 29.91
CA ASP A 159 17.87 11.94 31.35
C ASP A 159 18.35 10.66 32.05
N PRO A 160 19.47 10.71 32.78
CA PRO A 160 19.98 9.53 33.50
C PRO A 160 19.00 8.95 34.56
N ARG A 161 18.05 9.73 35.06
CA ARG A 161 17.06 9.28 36.06
C ARG A 161 16.06 8.26 35.48
N LEU A 162 16.03 8.09 34.15
CA LEU A 162 15.17 7.13 33.48
C LEU A 162 15.75 5.71 33.41
N GLU A 163 16.84 5.39 34.12
CA GLU A 163 17.48 4.09 34.06
C GLU A 163 16.55 2.93 34.40
N GLU A 164 15.71 3.06 35.45
CA GLU A 164 14.73 2.01 35.81
C GLU A 164 13.73 1.77 34.68
N TRP A 165 13.16 2.83 34.12
CA TRP A 165 12.23 2.74 33.00
C TRP A 165 12.88 2.18 31.73
N ARG A 166 14.13 2.56 31.46
CA ARG A 166 14.93 2.04 30.36
C ARG A 166 15.11 0.55 30.48
N GLN A 167 15.48 0.07 31.68
CA GLN A 167 15.70 -1.35 31.93
C GLN A 167 14.39 -2.14 31.76
N LEU A 168 13.28 -1.68 32.33
CA LEU A 168 11.96 -2.29 32.16
C LEU A 168 11.56 -2.40 30.68
N ALA A 169 11.72 -1.31 29.92
CA ALA A 169 11.42 -1.32 28.49
C ALA A 169 12.29 -2.29 27.71
N ALA A 170 13.58 -2.37 28.00
CA ALA A 170 14.52 -3.30 27.37
C ALA A 170 14.18 -4.75 27.72
N ASP A 171 13.85 -5.04 28.97
CA ASP A 171 13.48 -6.39 29.44
C ASP A 171 12.18 -6.84 28.78
N TRP A 172 11.13 -6.00 28.77
CA TRP A 172 9.89 -6.33 28.11
C TRP A 172 10.04 -6.62 26.62
N LEU A 173 10.91 -5.85 25.91
CA LEU A 173 11.13 -6.06 24.49
C LEU A 173 11.88 -7.36 24.17
N LYS A 174 12.69 -7.88 25.08
CA LYS A 174 13.40 -9.16 24.87
C LYS A 174 12.45 -10.32 24.68
N ASP A 175 11.30 -10.28 25.37
CA ASP A 175 10.30 -11.35 25.34
C ASP A 175 9.33 -11.24 24.14
N GLN A 176 9.41 -10.14 23.36
CA GLN A 176 8.46 -9.88 22.27
C GLN A 176 8.89 -10.56 20.97
N LYS A 177 8.13 -11.54 20.52
CA LYS A 177 8.39 -12.29 19.27
C LYS A 177 7.99 -11.52 18.01
N ALA A 178 7.03 -10.59 18.10
CA ALA A 178 6.46 -9.88 16.95
C ALA A 178 6.44 -8.37 17.14
N ASP A 179 6.39 -7.64 16.01
CA ASP A 179 6.16 -6.19 15.93
C ASP A 179 7.14 -5.33 16.76
N VAL A 180 8.34 -5.86 16.98
CA VAL A 180 9.39 -5.28 17.84
C VAL A 180 9.69 -3.81 17.51
N SER A 181 9.72 -3.45 16.22
CA SER A 181 9.94 -2.05 15.81
C SER A 181 8.85 -1.10 16.30
N ASN A 182 7.56 -1.47 16.14
CA ASN A 182 6.47 -0.60 16.59
C ASN A 182 6.41 -0.53 18.12
N ARG A 183 6.69 -1.67 18.80
CA ARG A 183 6.75 -1.71 20.25
C ARG A 183 7.86 -0.81 20.76
N ARG A 184 9.05 -0.91 20.20
CA ARG A 184 10.17 -0.03 20.52
C ARG A 184 9.83 1.45 20.28
N ASP A 185 9.28 1.79 19.11
CA ASP A 185 8.93 3.17 18.78
C ASP A 185 7.80 3.72 19.67
N SER A 186 6.89 2.88 20.14
CA SER A 186 5.85 3.25 21.10
C SER A 186 6.45 3.53 22.47
N LEU A 187 7.39 2.68 22.92
CA LEU A 187 8.09 2.90 24.20
C LEU A 187 9.02 4.10 24.15
N ASP A 188 9.68 4.38 23.01
CA ASP A 188 10.45 5.62 22.84
C ASP A 188 9.58 6.86 23.05
N ARG A 189 8.37 6.87 22.46
CA ARG A 189 7.42 7.97 22.65
C ARG A 189 6.98 8.09 24.10
N PHE A 190 6.72 6.97 24.76
CA PHE A 190 6.34 6.93 26.17
C PHE A 190 7.46 7.49 27.06
N LEU A 191 8.69 6.98 26.91
CA LEU A 191 9.82 7.39 27.76
C LEU A 191 10.25 8.83 27.53
N ILE A 192 10.35 9.25 26.25
CA ILE A 192 10.91 10.55 25.87
C ILE A 192 9.86 11.66 25.95
N HIS A 193 8.66 11.43 25.42
CA HIS A 193 7.67 12.49 25.28
C HIS A 193 6.61 12.50 26.39
N TYR A 194 6.37 11.36 27.03
CA TYR A 194 5.42 11.28 28.13
C TYR A 194 6.11 11.33 29.48
N ILE A 195 6.98 10.39 29.84
CA ILE A 195 7.65 10.40 31.15
C ILE A 195 8.57 11.60 31.28
N HIS A 196 9.58 11.74 30.42
CA HIS A 196 10.50 12.87 30.47
C HIS A 196 9.85 14.19 30.03
N GLY A 197 9.12 14.20 28.92
CA GLY A 197 8.55 15.43 28.34
C GLY A 197 7.45 16.08 29.18
N GLN A 198 6.72 15.31 30.00
CA GLN A 198 5.73 15.80 30.96
C GLN A 198 6.29 15.90 32.39
N ASN A 199 7.59 15.66 32.58
CA ASN A 199 8.27 15.62 33.87
C ASN A 199 7.53 14.75 34.91
N LEU A 200 7.13 13.56 34.51
CA LEU A 200 6.40 12.62 35.36
C LEU A 200 7.35 11.91 36.31
N GLU A 201 6.78 11.17 37.25
CA GLU A 201 7.53 10.41 38.25
C GLU A 201 8.51 9.43 37.61
N HIS A 202 9.78 9.56 37.91
CA HIS A 202 10.85 8.72 37.38
C HIS A 202 10.91 7.35 38.06
N ASN A 203 10.46 7.25 39.29
CA ASN A 203 10.32 5.98 39.98
C ASN A 203 9.03 5.30 39.54
N TYR A 204 9.18 4.14 38.89
CA TYR A 204 8.03 3.39 38.33
C TYR A 204 7.06 2.97 39.46
N GLY A 205 7.51 2.58 40.65
CA GLY A 205 6.65 2.17 41.76
C GLY A 205 5.66 3.29 42.19
N ARG A 206 6.09 4.55 42.14
CA ARG A 206 5.21 5.70 42.38
C ARG A 206 4.32 6.04 41.21
N PHE A 207 4.79 5.80 40.00
CA PHE A 207 4.01 6.04 38.77
C PHE A 207 2.69 5.27 38.77
N PHE A 208 2.65 4.04 39.29
CA PHE A 208 1.43 3.20 39.30
C PHE A 208 0.48 3.47 40.44
N LEU A 209 0.82 4.36 41.40
CA LEU A 209 -0.07 4.68 42.52
C LEU A 209 -1.34 5.39 42.06
N ARG A 210 -2.51 4.95 42.59
CA ARG A 210 -3.83 5.51 42.28
C ARG A 210 -3.98 6.97 42.75
N GLU A 211 -3.28 7.37 43.76
CA GLU A 211 -3.34 8.70 44.36
C GLU A 211 -2.74 9.78 43.46
N THR A 212 -1.95 9.44 42.46
CA THR A 212 -1.28 10.38 41.55
C THR A 212 -2.01 10.47 40.23
N GLU A 213 -2.62 11.63 39.97
CA GLU A 213 -3.23 11.90 38.66
C GLU A 213 -2.18 11.95 37.56
N LYS A 214 -2.46 11.34 36.43
CA LYS A 214 -1.58 11.31 35.27
C LYS A 214 -2.21 12.07 34.08
N PRO A 215 -1.42 12.87 33.37
CA PRO A 215 -1.92 13.54 32.17
C PRO A 215 -2.28 12.53 31.06
N ASP A 216 -3.21 12.92 30.18
CA ASP A 216 -3.62 12.07 29.06
C ASP A 216 -2.44 11.79 28.10
N LEU A 217 -2.29 10.51 27.71
CA LEU A 217 -1.27 10.07 26.78
C LEU A 217 -1.59 10.44 25.31
N ALA A 218 -2.87 10.64 24.96
CA ALA A 218 -3.31 10.88 23.58
C ALA A 218 -2.59 12.05 22.89
N PRO A 219 -2.33 13.21 23.52
CA PRO A 219 -1.59 14.30 22.89
C PRO A 219 -0.16 13.93 22.46
N VAL A 220 0.48 13.03 23.21
CA VAL A 220 1.85 12.55 22.95
C VAL A 220 1.88 11.59 21.76
N LEU A 221 0.80 10.82 21.55
CA LEU A 221 0.68 9.87 20.45
C LEU A 221 0.36 10.53 19.12
N ILE A 222 -0.32 11.67 19.13
CA ILE A 222 -0.69 12.41 17.92
C ILE A 222 0.59 13.01 17.31
N SER A 223 0.92 12.60 16.10
CA SER A 223 2.12 13.07 15.39
C SER A 223 2.09 14.59 15.17
N ALA A 224 3.21 15.27 15.45
CA ALA A 224 3.39 16.70 15.19
C ALA A 224 3.16 17.12 13.72
N LYS A 225 3.27 16.18 12.77
CA LYS A 225 2.95 16.40 11.34
C LYS A 225 1.47 16.67 11.08
N ARG A 226 0.60 16.34 12.05
CA ARG A 226 -0.85 16.58 11.97
C ARG A 226 -1.25 17.78 12.84
N LYS A 227 -0.64 18.94 12.56
CA LYS A 227 -1.01 20.19 13.23
C LYS A 227 -2.53 20.41 13.15
N GLY A 228 -3.21 20.47 14.29
CA GLY A 228 -4.66 20.66 14.40
C GLY A 228 -5.50 19.38 14.46
N ALA A 229 -4.94 18.18 14.34
CA ALA A 229 -5.68 16.94 14.52
C ALA A 229 -6.06 16.74 16.00
N ARG A 230 -7.37 16.67 16.28
CA ARG A 230 -7.91 16.41 17.62
C ARG A 230 -8.34 14.94 17.84
N LYS A 231 -8.21 14.09 16.82
CA LYS A 231 -8.68 12.69 16.85
C LYS A 231 -7.52 11.72 16.67
N LEU A 232 -7.52 10.64 17.43
CA LEU A 232 -6.61 9.52 17.29
C LEU A 232 -6.90 8.76 15.99
N LEU A 233 -5.86 8.25 15.35
CA LEU A 233 -5.95 7.30 14.23
C LEU A 233 -5.71 5.86 14.73
N SER A 234 -6.04 4.87 13.89
CA SER A 234 -5.82 3.45 14.18
C SER A 234 -4.38 3.13 14.63
N GLN A 235 -3.36 3.82 14.07
CA GLN A 235 -1.98 3.64 14.50
C GLN A 235 -1.71 4.23 15.89
N ASP A 236 -2.34 5.36 16.23
CA ASP A 236 -2.19 5.99 17.56
C ASP A 236 -2.83 5.09 18.63
N VAL A 237 -4.00 4.51 18.35
CA VAL A 237 -4.65 3.52 19.21
C VAL A 237 -3.78 2.27 19.37
N LYS A 238 -3.16 1.78 18.30
CA LYS A 238 -2.21 0.67 18.38
C LYS A 238 -1.02 1.01 19.27
N ASN A 239 -0.45 2.21 19.14
CA ASN A 239 0.67 2.66 19.98
C ASN A 239 0.24 2.78 21.45
N ASN A 240 -0.97 3.30 21.73
CA ASN A 240 -1.54 3.37 23.08
C ASN A 240 -1.64 1.98 23.71
N ASN A 241 -2.21 1.01 22.99
CA ASN A 241 -2.40 -0.34 23.49
C ASN A 241 -1.07 -1.07 23.73
N ILE A 242 -0.04 -0.82 22.90
CA ILE A 242 1.32 -1.32 23.15
C ILE A 242 1.88 -0.77 24.47
N ILE A 243 1.65 0.51 24.76
CA ILE A 243 2.10 1.13 26.02
C ILE A 243 1.29 0.55 27.19
N ALA A 244 -0.02 0.37 27.03
CA ALA A 244 -0.85 -0.27 28.05
C ALA A 244 -0.38 -1.70 28.35
N ASP A 245 -0.06 -2.52 27.31
CA ASP A 245 0.47 -3.86 27.43
C ASP A 245 1.80 -3.88 28.22
N PHE A 246 2.69 -2.94 27.92
CA PHE A 246 3.95 -2.78 28.64
C PHE A 246 3.72 -2.46 30.13
N LEU A 247 2.81 -1.51 30.42
CA LEU A 247 2.52 -1.12 31.80
C LEU A 247 1.82 -2.25 32.58
N ASP A 248 0.92 -2.99 31.95
CA ASP A 248 0.32 -4.20 32.55
C ASP A 248 1.38 -5.25 32.88
N TRP A 249 2.36 -5.46 31.98
CA TRP A 249 3.49 -6.35 32.22
C TRP A 249 4.35 -5.88 33.41
N VAL A 250 4.61 -4.58 33.55
CA VAL A 250 5.37 -4.05 34.71
C VAL A 250 4.60 -4.33 36.01
N LEU A 251 3.28 -4.11 36.03
CA LEU A 251 2.45 -4.47 37.19
C LEU A 251 2.56 -5.95 37.54
N ALA A 252 2.41 -6.80 36.54
CA ALA A 252 2.40 -8.26 36.73
C ALA A 252 3.78 -8.86 37.07
N THR A 253 4.90 -8.17 36.80
CA THR A 253 6.25 -8.74 36.98
C THR A 253 7.11 -8.02 38.00
N ARG A 254 6.83 -6.74 38.32
CA ARG A 254 7.66 -5.92 39.21
C ARG A 254 6.93 -5.38 40.44
N LEU A 255 5.60 -5.28 40.37
CA LEU A 255 4.76 -4.78 41.47
C LEU A 255 3.77 -5.83 42.00
N CYS A 256 3.94 -7.07 41.59
CA CYS A 256 3.19 -8.22 42.07
C CYS A 256 3.90 -8.85 43.28
N ASP A 257 3.14 -9.58 44.07
CA ASP A 257 3.66 -10.49 45.07
C ASP A 257 4.39 -11.65 44.38
N PRO A 258 5.65 -11.95 44.73
CA PRO A 258 6.43 -13.00 44.10
C PRO A 258 5.86 -14.39 44.21
N GLU A 259 5.05 -14.68 45.26
CA GLU A 259 4.47 -16.01 45.56
C GLU A 259 3.13 -16.22 44.84
N THR A 260 2.31 -15.15 44.76
CA THR A 260 0.96 -15.24 44.19
C THR A 260 0.88 -14.73 42.73
N GLY A 261 1.85 -13.94 42.30
CA GLY A 261 1.82 -13.26 40.98
C GLY A 261 0.76 -12.16 40.86
N GLU A 262 0.06 -11.84 41.96
CA GLU A 262 -0.98 -10.80 42.00
C GLU A 262 -0.43 -9.49 42.56
N TRP A 263 -0.90 -8.37 42.04
CA TRP A 263 -0.59 -7.05 42.60
C TRP A 263 -1.79 -6.44 43.36
N ASP A 264 -1.51 -5.59 44.33
CA ASP A 264 -2.54 -4.91 45.09
C ASP A 264 -3.29 -3.89 44.19
N ARG A 265 -4.45 -4.29 43.72
CA ARG A 265 -5.33 -3.46 42.86
C ARG A 265 -5.95 -2.27 43.61
N SER A 266 -5.94 -2.25 44.93
CA SER A 266 -6.40 -1.08 45.69
C SER A 266 -5.36 0.05 45.65
N ARG A 267 -4.09 -0.29 45.56
CA ARG A 267 -2.96 0.65 45.59
C ARG A 267 -2.41 0.97 44.19
N PHE A 268 -2.31 0.02 43.31
CA PHE A 268 -1.70 0.15 41.99
C PHE A 268 -2.73 -0.03 40.87
N HIS A 269 -2.55 0.71 39.78
CA HIS A 269 -3.33 0.55 38.56
C HIS A 269 -2.52 0.99 37.35
N ASN A 270 -2.90 0.49 36.17
CA ASN A 270 -2.38 1.00 34.88
C ASN A 270 -3.13 2.31 34.55
N PRO A 271 -2.42 3.47 34.52
CA PRO A 271 -3.07 4.74 34.21
C PRO A 271 -3.40 4.93 32.73
N VAL A 272 -2.93 4.05 31.85
CA VAL A 272 -3.17 4.11 30.40
C VAL A 272 -4.24 3.09 30.01
N PRO A 273 -5.49 3.52 29.75
CA PRO A 273 -6.56 2.62 29.38
C PRO A 273 -6.33 2.04 27.97
N ARG A 274 -6.77 0.81 27.74
CA ARG A 274 -6.82 0.24 26.41
C ARG A 274 -7.90 0.94 25.59
N LEU A 275 -7.58 1.30 24.36
CA LEU A 275 -8.48 2.00 23.45
C LEU A 275 -9.00 1.04 22.38
N SER A 276 -10.30 1.14 22.08
CA SER A 276 -10.92 0.41 20.98
C SER A 276 -10.63 1.08 19.63
N LYS A 277 -10.45 0.27 18.59
CA LYS A 277 -10.38 0.73 17.19
C LYS A 277 -11.75 0.92 16.55
N ALA A 278 -12.82 0.53 17.24
CA ALA A 278 -14.18 0.65 16.72
C ALA A 278 -14.52 2.11 16.39
N GLY A 279 -15.07 2.35 15.22
CA GLY A 279 -15.46 3.68 14.73
C GLY A 279 -14.32 4.58 14.27
N LEU A 280 -13.07 4.08 14.24
CA LEU A 280 -11.97 4.82 13.62
C LEU A 280 -11.99 4.66 12.10
N PRO A 281 -11.63 5.73 11.35
CA PRO A 281 -11.52 5.61 9.91
C PRO A 281 -10.45 4.58 9.55
N THR A 282 -10.87 3.49 8.93
CA THR A 282 -9.97 2.53 8.28
C THR A 282 -9.67 2.99 6.88
N ASN A 283 -8.40 3.01 6.48
CA ASN A 283 -8.06 3.23 5.08
C ASN A 283 -8.56 2.01 4.28
N SER A 284 -9.68 2.17 3.60
CA SER A 284 -10.25 1.13 2.74
C SER A 284 -9.47 0.91 1.45
N GLN A 285 -8.55 1.81 1.11
CA GLN A 285 -7.75 1.74 -0.12
C GLN A 285 -6.27 2.02 0.16
N SER A 286 -5.39 1.43 -0.67
CA SER A 286 -3.97 1.75 -0.66
C SER A 286 -3.75 3.20 -1.08
N ASP A 287 -2.96 3.96 -0.32
CA ASP A 287 -2.50 5.31 -0.66
C ASP A 287 -1.47 5.33 -1.81
N LYS A 288 -1.02 4.15 -2.28
CA LYS A 288 -0.01 4.04 -3.35
C LYS A 288 -0.67 4.07 -4.72
N ALA A 289 -0.11 4.88 -5.62
CA ALA A 289 -0.55 4.94 -7.00
C ALA A 289 -0.36 3.58 -7.69
N SER A 290 -1.31 3.20 -8.55
CA SER A 290 -1.17 2.03 -9.43
C SER A 290 -0.46 2.45 -10.72
N LEU A 291 0.53 1.67 -11.14
CA LEU A 291 1.19 1.83 -12.42
C LEU A 291 0.50 0.95 -13.46
N SER A 292 0.16 1.50 -14.62
CA SER A 292 -0.49 0.74 -15.70
C SER A 292 0.34 -0.48 -16.11
N ILE A 293 -0.31 -1.60 -16.40
CA ILE A 293 0.33 -2.83 -16.87
C ILE A 293 1.12 -2.62 -18.17
N ARG A 294 0.68 -1.70 -19.05
CA ARG A 294 1.40 -1.30 -20.26
C ARG A 294 2.82 -0.85 -19.91
N TYR A 295 2.95 0.05 -18.93
CA TYR A 295 4.25 0.53 -18.49
C TYR A 295 5.06 -0.54 -17.75
N ILE A 296 4.42 -1.43 -17.00
CA ILE A 296 5.10 -2.57 -16.35
C ILE A 296 5.71 -3.48 -17.43
N ARG A 297 4.99 -3.79 -18.48
CA ARG A 297 5.50 -4.58 -19.62
C ARG A 297 6.66 -3.88 -20.34
N GLU A 298 6.55 -2.57 -20.54
CA GLU A 298 7.62 -1.78 -21.14
C GLU A 298 8.87 -1.77 -20.25
N LEU A 299 8.70 -1.60 -18.93
CA LEU A 299 9.80 -1.67 -17.96
C LEU A 299 10.50 -3.02 -17.95
N ARG A 300 9.76 -4.14 -18.10
CA ARG A 300 10.35 -5.48 -18.27
C ARG A 300 11.23 -5.55 -19.51
N GLY A 301 10.71 -5.13 -20.67
CA GLY A 301 11.48 -5.13 -21.91
C GLY A 301 12.67 -4.17 -21.91
N MET A 302 12.60 -3.07 -21.14
CA MET A 302 13.72 -2.15 -20.98
C MET A 302 14.82 -2.71 -20.05
N LEU A 303 14.47 -3.59 -19.13
CA LEU A 303 15.40 -4.17 -18.17
C LEU A 303 16.02 -5.45 -18.74
N ALA A 304 15.22 -6.35 -19.30
CA ALA A 304 15.62 -7.62 -19.88
C ALA A 304 15.56 -7.55 -21.41
N GLU A 305 16.63 -7.06 -22.03
CA GLU A 305 16.67 -6.78 -23.48
C GLU A 305 16.92 -8.03 -24.33
N GLY A 306 17.25 -9.18 -23.74
CA GLY A 306 17.53 -10.44 -24.43
C GLY A 306 17.43 -11.64 -23.49
N ARG A 307 17.89 -12.80 -23.97
CA ARG A 307 17.81 -14.06 -23.20
C ARG A 307 19.05 -14.32 -22.32
N ASN A 308 20.12 -13.56 -22.50
CA ASN A 308 21.35 -13.70 -21.72
C ASN A 308 21.67 -12.44 -20.95
N LEU A 309 22.40 -12.57 -19.85
CA LEU A 309 22.76 -11.43 -19.01
C LEU A 309 23.66 -10.41 -19.73
N GLN A 310 24.44 -10.86 -20.73
CA GLN A 310 25.21 -9.97 -21.59
C GLN A 310 24.35 -8.98 -22.40
N ASP A 311 23.07 -9.32 -22.67
CA ASP A 311 22.16 -8.50 -23.45
C ASP A 311 21.56 -7.35 -22.62
N TRP A 312 21.63 -7.40 -21.29
CA TRP A 312 21.06 -6.41 -20.39
C TRP A 312 21.88 -5.12 -20.29
N LYS A 313 22.20 -4.51 -21.44
CA LYS A 313 23.12 -3.38 -21.53
C LYS A 313 22.73 -2.19 -20.67
N TRP A 314 21.44 -1.86 -20.62
CA TRP A 314 20.99 -0.78 -19.77
C TRP A 314 21.21 -1.08 -18.28
N ALA A 315 20.91 -2.29 -17.82
CA ALA A 315 21.09 -2.68 -16.44
C ALA A 315 22.57 -2.66 -16.02
N GLN A 316 23.47 -3.10 -16.90
CA GLN A 316 24.91 -3.06 -16.68
C GLN A 316 25.43 -1.62 -16.48
N ALA A 317 24.89 -0.65 -17.25
CA ALA A 317 25.26 0.75 -17.17
C ALA A 317 24.55 1.51 -16.03
N ALA A 318 23.38 1.03 -15.59
CA ALA A 318 22.53 1.77 -14.66
C ALA A 318 23.18 2.07 -13.31
N MET A 319 24.05 1.19 -12.80
CA MET A 319 24.74 1.30 -11.52
C MET A 319 26.26 1.21 -11.68
N GLU A 320 26.78 1.81 -12.74
CA GLU A 320 28.20 1.77 -13.07
C GLU A 320 29.06 2.62 -12.12
N ASP A 321 28.54 3.79 -11.68
CA ASP A 321 29.26 4.66 -10.75
C ASP A 321 29.20 4.12 -9.32
N GLY A 322 30.29 3.54 -8.84
CA GLY A 322 30.42 2.91 -7.53
C GLY A 322 30.26 3.82 -6.30
N ARG A 323 29.83 5.10 -6.45
CA ARG A 323 29.71 6.06 -5.33
C ARG A 323 28.71 5.62 -4.24
N TYR A 324 27.76 4.72 -4.58
CA TYR A 324 26.71 4.28 -3.65
C TYR A 324 26.45 2.76 -3.74
N GLY A 325 27.50 1.97 -3.99
CA GLY A 325 27.40 0.54 -4.23
C GLY A 325 26.92 0.26 -5.66
N GLY A 326 27.88 0.15 -6.60
CA GLY A 326 27.60 -0.26 -7.98
C GLY A 326 27.30 -1.74 -8.10
N ASP A 327 26.96 -2.18 -9.30
CA ASP A 327 26.77 -3.61 -9.62
C ASP A 327 28.04 -4.29 -10.14
N TRP A 328 29.15 -3.57 -10.24
CA TRP A 328 30.42 -4.10 -10.67
C TRP A 328 31.33 -4.38 -9.47
N PHE A 329 31.87 -5.58 -9.36
CA PHE A 329 32.75 -6.00 -8.29
C PHE A 329 34.03 -6.62 -8.84
N VAL A 330 35.15 -6.46 -8.14
CA VAL A 330 36.44 -6.98 -8.57
C VAL A 330 36.47 -8.48 -8.37
N VAL A 331 36.97 -9.18 -9.40
CA VAL A 331 37.11 -10.63 -9.45
C VAL A 331 38.49 -11.08 -9.86
N ASP A 332 38.81 -12.33 -9.51
CA ASP A 332 39.99 -12.99 -10.07
C ASP A 332 39.77 -13.25 -11.58
N PRO A 333 40.68 -12.87 -12.47
CA PRO A 333 40.56 -13.18 -13.89
C PRO A 333 40.35 -14.66 -14.20
N ALA A 334 40.81 -15.55 -13.33
CA ALA A 334 40.71 -17.00 -13.53
C ALA A 334 39.24 -17.53 -13.50
N ILE A 335 38.32 -16.77 -12.90
CA ILE A 335 36.90 -17.17 -12.88
C ILE A 335 36.11 -16.67 -14.08
N ILE A 336 36.68 -15.82 -14.92
CA ILE A 336 36.04 -15.23 -16.08
C ILE A 336 35.98 -16.27 -17.19
N ASP A 337 34.79 -16.58 -17.63
CA ASP A 337 34.54 -17.46 -18.79
C ASP A 337 34.04 -16.62 -19.96
N PRO A 338 34.87 -16.39 -21.00
CA PRO A 338 34.44 -15.57 -22.13
C PRO A 338 33.41 -16.26 -23.04
N ASP A 339 33.25 -17.57 -22.93
CA ASP A 339 32.28 -18.34 -23.71
C ASP A 339 30.92 -18.39 -23.05
N ASP A 340 30.81 -17.97 -21.77
CA ASP A 340 29.55 -17.89 -21.05
C ASP A 340 28.86 -16.53 -21.28
N PRO A 341 27.72 -16.46 -21.98
CA PRO A 341 27.04 -15.19 -22.24
C PRO A 341 26.46 -14.54 -20.98
N ASP A 342 26.48 -15.23 -19.85
CA ASP A 342 26.06 -14.70 -18.56
C ASP A 342 27.23 -14.21 -17.70
N CYS A 343 28.47 -14.43 -18.13
CA CYS A 343 29.69 -13.88 -17.53
C CYS A 343 29.99 -12.48 -18.13
N VAL A 344 29.42 -11.45 -17.57
CA VAL A 344 29.66 -10.07 -18.03
C VAL A 344 30.82 -9.48 -17.25
N ALA A 345 32.00 -9.44 -17.86
CA ALA A 345 33.21 -8.94 -17.26
C ALA A 345 33.83 -7.81 -18.07
N ARG A 346 34.66 -6.97 -17.41
CA ARG A 346 35.47 -5.92 -18.04
C ARG A 346 36.79 -5.73 -17.31
N CYS A 347 37.78 -5.29 -18.04
CA CYS A 347 39.05 -4.86 -17.46
C CYS A 347 39.07 -3.32 -17.36
N ARG A 348 39.56 -2.76 -16.24
CA ARG A 348 39.80 -1.33 -16.07
C ARG A 348 41.11 -1.04 -15.32
N ALA A 349 41.61 0.17 -15.48
CA ALA A 349 42.70 0.65 -14.65
C ALA A 349 42.24 0.83 -13.19
N ALA A 350 43.07 0.39 -12.25
CA ALA A 350 42.85 0.64 -10.83
C ALA A 350 43.09 2.11 -10.50
N SER A 351 42.29 2.68 -9.61
CA SER A 351 42.53 4.02 -9.07
C SER A 351 43.73 4.01 -8.12
N LYS A 352 44.39 5.17 -7.94
CA LYS A 352 45.50 5.29 -6.98
C LYS A 352 45.09 4.83 -5.58
N HIS A 353 43.88 5.16 -5.14
CA HIS A 353 43.33 4.73 -3.85
C HIS A 353 43.21 3.20 -3.74
N GLU A 354 42.77 2.52 -4.80
CA GLU A 354 42.64 1.06 -4.84
C GLU A 354 44.01 0.39 -4.78
N MET A 355 45.01 0.92 -5.50
CA MET A 355 46.41 0.42 -5.47
C MET A 355 47.02 0.62 -4.09
N GLU A 356 46.91 1.82 -3.50
CA GLU A 356 47.55 2.18 -2.23
C GLU A 356 46.90 1.57 -0.98
N HIS A 357 45.56 1.44 -0.97
CA HIS A 357 44.81 1.02 0.23
C HIS A 357 44.23 -0.38 0.16
N LYS A 358 44.00 -0.91 -1.06
CA LYS A 358 43.47 -2.27 -1.26
C LYS A 358 44.52 -3.22 -1.86
N GLY A 359 45.67 -2.73 -2.27
CA GLY A 359 46.76 -3.53 -2.85
C GLY A 359 46.40 -4.11 -4.23
N TYR A 360 45.52 -3.47 -4.98
CA TYR A 360 45.12 -3.94 -6.31
C TYR A 360 46.24 -3.70 -7.34
N PRO A 361 46.38 -4.58 -8.36
CA PRO A 361 47.27 -4.37 -9.49
C PRO A 361 46.82 -3.15 -10.33
N ALA A 362 47.66 -2.70 -11.25
CA ALA A 362 47.38 -1.55 -12.11
C ALA A 362 46.14 -1.73 -12.97
N GLU A 363 45.85 -2.96 -13.35
CA GLU A 363 44.63 -3.36 -14.06
C GLU A 363 43.85 -4.35 -13.20
N VAL A 364 42.52 -4.13 -13.06
CA VAL A 364 41.61 -4.99 -12.33
C VAL A 364 40.48 -5.45 -13.23
N TRP A 365 40.09 -6.71 -13.04
CA TRP A 365 38.93 -7.25 -13.67
C TRP A 365 37.69 -7.09 -12.77
N GLU A 366 36.64 -6.63 -13.36
CA GLU A 366 35.33 -6.50 -12.70
C GLU A 366 34.31 -7.35 -13.41
N MET A 367 33.43 -7.95 -12.64
CA MET A 367 32.25 -8.66 -13.12
C MET A 367 30.97 -7.89 -12.74
N TRP A 368 29.99 -7.87 -13.64
CA TRP A 368 28.70 -7.30 -13.36
C TRP A 368 27.83 -8.29 -12.59
N SER A 369 27.25 -7.84 -11.46
CA SER A 369 26.28 -8.59 -10.66
C SER A 369 24.88 -8.38 -11.19
N PRO A 370 24.17 -9.40 -11.69
CA PRO A 370 22.78 -9.28 -12.16
C PRO A 370 21.76 -9.22 -11.03
N VAL A 371 22.18 -9.34 -9.77
CA VAL A 371 21.30 -9.58 -8.62
C VAL A 371 20.24 -8.49 -8.45
N ARG A 372 20.61 -7.20 -8.52
CA ARG A 372 19.64 -6.09 -8.41
C ARG A 372 18.68 -6.05 -9.59
N ALA A 373 19.18 -6.28 -10.79
CA ALA A 373 18.39 -6.23 -12.00
C ALA A 373 17.37 -7.37 -12.03
N VAL A 374 17.77 -8.61 -11.73
CA VAL A 374 16.85 -9.76 -11.65
C VAL A 374 15.87 -9.63 -10.48
N THR A 375 16.30 -9.06 -9.33
CA THR A 375 15.37 -8.75 -8.23
C THR A 375 14.27 -7.80 -8.70
N LEU A 376 14.63 -6.76 -9.44
CA LEU A 376 13.68 -5.78 -9.96
C LEU A 376 12.77 -6.41 -11.03
N TYR A 377 13.32 -7.24 -11.91
CA TYR A 377 12.56 -7.99 -12.90
C TYR A 377 11.49 -8.87 -12.26
N LEU A 378 11.85 -9.65 -11.24
CA LEU A 378 10.89 -10.47 -10.49
C LEU A 378 9.81 -9.63 -9.80
N LYS A 379 10.14 -8.43 -9.32
CA LYS A 379 9.16 -7.49 -8.78
C LYS A 379 8.17 -6.97 -9.83
N LEU A 380 8.57 -6.91 -11.09
CA LEU A 380 7.72 -6.55 -12.21
C LEU A 380 6.86 -7.74 -12.69
N GLU A 381 7.26 -8.99 -12.40
CA GLU A 381 6.51 -10.21 -12.76
C GLU A 381 5.54 -10.67 -11.68
N LEU A 382 5.97 -10.71 -10.43
CA LEU A 382 5.20 -11.27 -9.32
C LEU A 382 4.87 -10.21 -8.27
N PRO A 383 3.64 -10.20 -7.70
CA PRO A 383 3.19 -9.20 -6.74
C PRO A 383 3.77 -9.43 -5.34
N LEU A 384 5.04 -9.81 -5.26
CA LEU A 384 5.73 -10.11 -4.01
C LEU A 384 6.16 -8.82 -3.29
N ARG A 385 6.20 -8.85 -1.96
CA ARG A 385 6.82 -7.77 -1.18
C ARG A 385 8.32 -7.74 -1.42
N THR A 386 8.93 -6.57 -1.43
CA THR A 386 10.39 -6.44 -1.63
C THR A 386 11.20 -7.26 -0.62
N PHE A 387 10.73 -7.37 0.62
CA PHE A 387 11.33 -8.24 1.62
C PHE A 387 11.24 -9.72 1.21
N GLN A 388 10.09 -10.19 0.74
CA GLN A 388 9.90 -11.58 0.31
C GLN A 388 10.88 -11.95 -0.80
N VAL A 389 10.98 -11.11 -1.86
CA VAL A 389 11.90 -11.37 -2.97
C VAL A 389 13.34 -11.47 -2.50
N ARG A 390 13.82 -10.51 -1.70
CA ARG A 390 15.21 -10.50 -1.23
C ARG A 390 15.59 -11.71 -0.37
N MET A 391 14.61 -12.32 0.32
CA MET A 391 14.84 -13.44 1.24
C MET A 391 14.56 -14.81 0.60
N LEU A 392 14.31 -14.89 -0.71
CA LEU A 392 14.09 -16.17 -1.39
C LEU A 392 15.34 -17.05 -1.30
N ASP A 393 15.10 -18.35 -1.07
CA ASP A 393 16.13 -19.38 -1.12
C ASP A 393 16.37 -19.84 -2.57
N SER A 394 17.60 -20.00 -2.95
CA SER A 394 18.00 -20.42 -4.30
C SER A 394 17.69 -21.89 -4.60
N GLY A 395 17.52 -22.72 -3.56
CA GLY A 395 17.41 -24.18 -3.69
C GLY A 395 18.74 -24.88 -3.97
N GLU A 396 19.88 -24.23 -3.74
CA GLU A 396 21.20 -24.86 -3.88
C GLU A 396 21.38 -26.03 -2.90
N ALA A 397 20.72 -25.96 -1.72
CA ALA A 397 20.73 -27.02 -0.73
C ALA A 397 19.59 -28.05 -0.88
N ASP A 398 18.69 -27.87 -1.85
CA ASP A 398 17.55 -28.75 -2.08
C ASP A 398 17.97 -30.12 -2.62
N THR A 399 17.17 -31.16 -2.34
CA THR A 399 17.35 -32.49 -2.91
C THR A 399 17.06 -32.51 -4.43
N TRP A 400 16.05 -31.74 -4.85
CA TRP A 400 15.64 -31.65 -6.25
C TRP A 400 15.95 -30.27 -6.82
N ARG A 401 16.67 -30.27 -7.94
CA ARG A 401 17.06 -29.07 -8.68
C ARG A 401 16.12 -28.83 -9.83
N TYR A 402 15.51 -27.66 -9.90
CA TYR A 402 14.78 -27.24 -11.07
C TYR A 402 15.73 -26.89 -12.21
N VAL A 403 15.45 -27.35 -13.44
CA VAL A 403 16.15 -27.00 -14.67
C VAL A 403 15.12 -26.52 -15.69
N HIS A 404 15.32 -25.32 -16.19
CA HIS A 404 14.46 -24.75 -17.22
C HIS A 404 14.79 -25.37 -18.58
N ALA A 405 13.76 -25.65 -19.39
CA ALA A 405 13.90 -26.13 -20.76
C ALA A 405 12.81 -25.50 -21.64
N PRO A 406 13.04 -25.29 -22.95
CA PRO A 406 12.01 -24.86 -23.88
C PRO A 406 10.79 -25.77 -23.86
N GLY A 407 9.62 -25.24 -23.59
CA GLY A 407 8.36 -26.01 -23.49
C GLY A 407 8.04 -26.55 -22.10
N GLY A 408 8.78 -26.16 -21.08
CA GLY A 408 8.55 -26.49 -19.69
C GLY A 408 9.80 -27.04 -19.00
N GLY A 409 10.07 -26.58 -17.77
CA GLY A 409 11.17 -27.07 -16.96
C GLY A 409 10.81 -28.32 -16.17
N GLY A 410 11.80 -28.95 -15.58
CA GLY A 410 11.64 -30.17 -14.78
C GLY A 410 12.58 -30.19 -13.58
N PHE A 411 12.44 -31.22 -12.74
CA PHE A 411 13.29 -31.43 -11.59
C PHE A 411 14.21 -32.61 -11.80
N ILE A 412 15.48 -32.45 -11.50
CA ILE A 412 16.51 -33.48 -11.48
C ILE A 412 17.08 -33.63 -10.08
N LEU A 413 17.74 -34.74 -9.77
CA LEU A 413 18.44 -34.89 -8.50
C LEU A 413 19.57 -33.86 -8.41
N ASN A 414 19.61 -33.09 -7.32
CA ASN A 414 20.65 -32.10 -7.12
C ASN A 414 21.97 -32.78 -6.72
N ARG A 415 23.03 -32.54 -7.48
CA ARG A 415 24.38 -33.04 -7.24
C ARG A 415 25.35 -31.90 -6.86
N GLY A 416 24.82 -30.71 -6.55
CA GLY A 416 25.64 -29.58 -6.10
C GLY A 416 26.30 -29.84 -4.74
N PRO A 417 27.35 -29.07 -4.43
CA PRO A 417 28.13 -29.28 -3.19
C PRO A 417 27.34 -29.03 -1.91
N LEU A 418 26.26 -28.23 -1.99
CA LEU A 418 25.38 -27.89 -0.86
C LEU A 418 24.15 -28.78 -0.76
N ALA A 419 23.92 -29.70 -1.73
CA ALA A 419 22.73 -30.54 -1.78
C ALA A 419 22.57 -31.36 -0.49
N THR A 420 21.35 -31.36 0.05
CA THR A 420 21.00 -32.10 1.28
C THR A 420 19.78 -32.99 1.06
N GLY A 421 19.52 -33.88 1.99
CA GLY A 421 18.41 -34.83 1.92
C GLY A 421 18.70 -36.05 1.02
N SER A 422 17.68 -36.83 0.78
CA SER A 422 17.72 -38.00 -0.11
C SER A 422 16.38 -38.13 -0.82
N GLU A 423 16.30 -38.95 -1.88
CA GLU A 423 15.02 -39.21 -2.58
C GLU A 423 13.93 -39.72 -1.64
N GLN A 424 14.28 -40.50 -0.58
CA GLN A 424 13.34 -41.01 0.39
C GLN A 424 12.93 -39.97 1.46
N ARG A 425 13.80 -39.03 1.74
CA ARG A 425 13.56 -37.91 2.69
C ARG A 425 14.05 -36.61 2.08
N PRO A 426 13.30 -36.06 1.10
CA PRO A 426 13.72 -34.86 0.39
C PRO A 426 13.67 -33.61 1.30
N SER A 427 14.69 -32.78 1.14
CA SER A 427 14.69 -31.42 1.66
C SER A 427 14.43 -30.47 0.48
N GLN A 428 13.38 -29.67 0.55
CA GLN A 428 12.98 -28.76 -0.54
C GLN A 428 12.53 -27.44 0.06
N ARG A 429 13.41 -26.44 0.05
CA ARG A 429 13.19 -25.11 0.66
C ARG A 429 13.39 -23.96 -0.32
N GLY A 430 13.92 -24.23 -1.48
CA GLY A 430 14.18 -23.26 -2.53
C GLY A 430 12.92 -22.69 -3.12
N VAL A 431 13.09 -21.56 -3.83
CA VAL A 431 12.00 -20.87 -4.51
C VAL A 431 11.27 -21.73 -5.53
N PHE A 432 11.93 -22.74 -6.09
CA PHE A 432 11.36 -23.66 -7.08
C PHE A 432 10.55 -24.75 -6.38
N HIS A 433 9.24 -24.60 -6.36
CA HIS A 433 8.33 -25.57 -5.76
C HIS A 433 8.06 -26.72 -6.72
N ARG A 434 8.28 -27.95 -6.25
CA ARG A 434 7.95 -29.19 -6.97
C ARG A 434 6.55 -29.63 -6.61
N SER A 435 5.65 -29.66 -7.58
CA SER A 435 4.29 -30.19 -7.40
C SER A 435 4.32 -31.70 -7.10
N ALA A 436 3.34 -32.21 -6.34
CA ALA A 436 3.19 -33.65 -6.08
C ALA A 436 3.03 -34.49 -7.35
N ASN A 437 2.57 -33.91 -8.45
CA ASN A 437 2.40 -34.58 -9.76
C ASN A 437 3.65 -34.51 -10.64
N GLU A 438 4.77 -33.96 -10.14
CA GLU A 438 6.09 -33.87 -10.77
C GLU A 438 6.18 -33.12 -12.12
N LYS A 439 5.05 -32.67 -12.68
CA LYS A 439 4.98 -32.09 -14.04
C LYS A 439 4.96 -30.57 -14.06
N GLU A 440 4.67 -29.94 -12.94
CA GLU A 440 4.53 -28.49 -12.88
C GLU A 440 5.40 -27.89 -11.77
N ALA A 441 6.16 -26.87 -12.11
CA ALA A 441 6.89 -26.06 -11.17
C ALA A 441 6.03 -24.88 -10.70
N GLY A 442 6.17 -24.51 -9.45
CA GLY A 442 5.60 -23.27 -8.88
C GLY A 442 6.66 -22.53 -8.11
N PHE A 443 6.21 -21.61 -7.25
CA PHE A 443 7.12 -20.86 -6.39
C PHE A 443 6.81 -21.13 -4.93
N TYR A 444 7.83 -21.39 -4.15
CA TYR A 444 7.76 -21.39 -2.70
C TYR A 444 8.32 -20.06 -2.16
N ILE A 445 7.48 -19.31 -1.46
CA ILE A 445 7.84 -18.04 -0.83
C ILE A 445 8.06 -18.30 0.64
N ASN A 446 9.32 -18.37 1.05
CA ASN A 446 9.78 -18.78 2.38
C ASN A 446 9.48 -17.80 3.52
N THR A 447 8.78 -16.69 3.26
CA THR A 447 8.41 -15.69 4.27
C THR A 447 6.99 -15.18 4.09
N ASN A 448 6.19 -15.17 5.16
CA ASN A 448 4.83 -14.62 5.13
C ASN A 448 4.53 -13.76 6.36
N LYS A 449 5.14 -12.57 6.44
CA LYS A 449 4.91 -11.51 7.46
C LYS A 449 4.59 -12.10 8.86
N THR A 450 3.40 -11.77 9.39
CA THR A 450 2.96 -12.19 10.74
C THR A 450 2.43 -13.62 10.81
N ALA A 451 2.00 -14.20 9.68
CA ALA A 451 1.52 -15.58 9.65
C ALA A 451 2.59 -16.61 9.97
N ASP A 452 3.88 -16.26 9.88
CA ASP A 452 4.99 -17.18 10.17
C ASP A 452 5.42 -17.21 11.65
N ILE A 453 4.79 -16.41 12.53
CA ILE A 453 5.31 -16.19 13.89
C ILE A 453 5.10 -17.44 14.77
N ASP A 454 3.91 -18.03 14.66
CA ASP A 454 3.47 -19.15 15.49
C ASP A 454 3.45 -20.49 14.72
N THR A 455 3.98 -20.51 13.45
CA THR A 455 4.02 -21.73 12.64
C THR A 455 5.34 -22.47 12.80
N THR A 456 5.31 -23.81 12.65
CA THR A 456 6.51 -24.64 12.61
C THR A 456 7.36 -24.34 11.39
N GLU A 457 8.63 -24.74 11.38
CA GLU A 457 9.56 -24.44 10.28
C GLU A 457 9.04 -24.92 8.89
N ASN A 458 8.34 -26.05 8.86
CA ASN A 458 7.80 -26.65 7.64
C ASN A 458 6.52 -25.95 7.13
N GLU A 459 5.88 -25.11 7.94
CA GLU A 459 4.63 -24.43 7.63
C GLU A 459 4.84 -22.94 7.33
N LYS A 460 6.09 -22.46 7.41
CA LYS A 460 6.41 -21.05 7.10
C LYS A 460 6.30 -20.79 5.62
N GLY A 461 5.85 -19.57 5.29
CA GLY A 461 5.72 -19.18 3.89
C GLY A 461 4.42 -19.63 3.24
N TYR A 462 4.42 -19.72 1.92
CA TYR A 462 3.29 -20.20 1.12
C TYR A 462 3.75 -20.58 -0.29
N VAL A 463 2.94 -21.40 -0.97
CA VAL A 463 3.20 -21.83 -2.34
C VAL A 463 2.34 -21.02 -3.32
N ILE A 464 2.94 -20.57 -4.41
CA ILE A 464 2.25 -20.07 -5.60
C ILE A 464 2.28 -21.20 -6.64
N PRO A 465 1.16 -21.92 -6.84
CA PRO A 465 1.10 -23.06 -7.75
C PRO A 465 0.90 -22.59 -9.20
N TRP A 466 1.77 -21.74 -9.66
CA TRP A 466 1.70 -21.14 -11.00
C TRP A 466 3.09 -21.08 -11.61
N ALA A 467 3.26 -21.80 -12.71
CA ALA A 467 4.48 -21.80 -13.50
C ALA A 467 4.54 -20.55 -14.39
N ASN A 468 5.00 -19.39 -13.84
CA ASN A 468 5.38 -18.27 -14.68
C ASN A 468 6.74 -18.56 -15.31
N ASP A 469 6.75 -18.93 -16.59
CA ASP A 469 7.92 -19.40 -17.31
C ASP A 469 9.07 -18.39 -17.33
N GLU A 470 8.77 -17.11 -17.56
CA GLU A 470 9.76 -16.03 -17.55
C GLU A 470 10.40 -15.84 -16.16
N ALA A 471 9.60 -15.86 -15.11
CA ALA A 471 10.14 -15.74 -13.75
C ALA A 471 11.00 -16.96 -13.38
N LEU A 472 10.55 -18.18 -13.72
CA LEU A 472 11.30 -19.42 -13.47
C LEU A 472 12.63 -19.42 -14.24
N TYR A 473 12.62 -18.97 -15.50
CA TYR A 473 13.82 -18.85 -16.33
C TYR A 473 14.87 -17.94 -15.70
N TRP A 474 14.48 -16.72 -15.34
CA TRP A 474 15.45 -15.74 -14.79
C TRP A 474 15.92 -16.08 -13.37
N LEU A 475 15.08 -16.73 -12.56
CA LEU A 475 15.49 -17.22 -11.24
C LEU A 475 16.48 -18.39 -11.34
N GLU A 476 16.25 -19.30 -12.28
CA GLU A 476 17.16 -20.42 -12.54
C GLU A 476 18.49 -19.93 -13.08
N LYS A 477 18.47 -19.02 -14.03
CA LYS A 477 19.65 -18.38 -14.59
C LYS A 477 20.47 -17.63 -13.52
N LEU A 478 19.79 -16.89 -12.64
CA LEU A 478 20.44 -16.21 -11.50
C LEU A 478 21.06 -17.21 -10.52
N ARG A 479 20.36 -18.32 -10.20
CA ARG A 479 20.92 -19.37 -9.34
C ARG A 479 22.19 -19.93 -9.93
N THR A 480 22.19 -20.28 -11.23
CA THR A 480 23.35 -20.83 -11.93
C THR A 480 24.51 -19.82 -11.95
N TRP A 481 24.20 -18.52 -12.13
CA TRP A 481 25.18 -17.46 -12.01
C TRP A 481 25.78 -17.36 -10.59
N GLN A 482 24.94 -17.42 -9.56
CA GLN A 482 25.36 -17.38 -8.16
C GLN A 482 26.28 -18.56 -7.81
N GLU A 483 25.92 -19.77 -8.22
CA GLU A 483 26.72 -20.97 -7.98
C GLU A 483 28.10 -20.88 -8.64
N ARG A 484 28.18 -20.25 -9.80
CA ARG A 484 29.41 -20.19 -10.58
C ARG A 484 30.31 -19.01 -10.19
N TYR A 485 29.73 -17.83 -10.01
CA TYR A 485 30.48 -16.58 -9.89
C TYR A 485 30.45 -15.95 -8.48
N ASN A 486 29.57 -16.44 -7.62
CA ASN A 486 29.45 -16.03 -6.22
C ASN A 486 29.10 -17.25 -5.31
N PRO A 487 29.92 -18.33 -5.38
CA PRO A 487 29.65 -19.53 -4.59
C PRO A 487 29.76 -19.27 -3.10
N ILE A 488 28.95 -19.98 -2.30
CA ILE A 488 29.00 -19.94 -0.84
C ILE A 488 29.39 -21.32 -0.30
N PRO A 489 30.16 -21.37 0.81
CA PRO A 489 30.63 -22.64 1.39
C PRO A 489 29.54 -23.38 2.17
N ALA A 490 28.51 -22.66 2.64
CA ALA A 490 27.39 -23.19 3.41
C ALA A 490 26.21 -22.22 3.37
N PRO A 491 24.96 -22.71 3.63
CA PRO A 491 23.80 -21.84 3.78
C PRO A 491 23.97 -20.83 4.93
N THR A 492 23.58 -19.58 4.70
CA THR A 492 23.73 -18.46 5.64
C THR A 492 22.65 -18.53 6.72
N PRO A 493 23.00 -18.57 8.02
CA PRO A 493 22.02 -18.57 9.09
C PRO A 493 21.30 -17.22 9.20
N TRP A 494 19.98 -17.22 9.44
CA TRP A 494 19.21 -15.99 9.63
C TRP A 494 19.70 -15.14 10.81
N THR A 495 20.31 -15.74 11.80
CA THR A 495 20.94 -15.05 12.95
C THR A 495 22.16 -14.21 12.58
N ALA A 496 22.79 -14.48 11.42
CA ALA A 496 23.91 -13.69 10.89
C ALA A 496 23.44 -12.41 10.16
N LEU A 497 22.13 -12.24 9.93
CA LEU A 497 21.60 -11.07 9.28
C LEU A 497 21.53 -9.86 10.21
N GLU A 498 21.92 -8.70 9.71
CA GLU A 498 21.91 -7.44 10.43
C GLU A 498 20.62 -6.62 10.16
N ALA A 499 20.38 -5.58 10.95
CA ALA A 499 19.28 -4.63 10.79
C ALA A 499 19.17 -4.04 9.37
N LYS A 500 20.31 -3.84 8.68
CA LYS A 500 20.34 -3.35 7.29
C LYS A 500 19.60 -4.27 6.31
N HIS A 501 19.67 -5.60 6.52
CA HIS A 501 19.01 -6.60 5.67
C HIS A 501 17.51 -6.65 5.93
N PHE A 502 17.07 -6.44 7.17
CA PHE A 502 15.62 -6.37 7.50
C PHE A 502 15.02 -5.01 7.12
N GLY A 503 15.81 -3.94 7.09
CA GLY A 503 15.35 -2.57 6.90
C GLY A 503 14.47 -2.06 8.04
N ARG A 504 14.52 -2.73 9.18
CA ARG A 504 13.83 -2.45 10.45
C ARG A 504 14.60 -3.15 11.58
N THR A 505 14.15 -2.98 12.81
CA THR A 505 14.65 -3.78 13.94
C THR A 505 14.51 -5.28 13.61
N PRO A 506 15.59 -6.07 13.79
CA PRO A 506 15.51 -7.52 13.57
C PRO A 506 14.45 -8.16 14.45
N PRO A 507 13.84 -9.27 14.03
CA PRO A 507 13.05 -10.11 14.91
C PRO A 507 13.88 -10.65 16.09
N HIS A 508 13.19 -11.19 17.11
CA HIS A 508 13.85 -11.83 18.24
C HIS A 508 14.79 -12.95 17.79
N ALA A 509 15.88 -13.15 18.52
CA ALA A 509 16.93 -14.13 18.17
C ALA A 509 16.37 -15.56 18.02
N GLU A 510 15.41 -15.96 18.85
CA GLU A 510 14.73 -17.27 18.74
C GLU A 510 13.95 -17.41 17.43
N VAL A 511 13.23 -16.35 17.01
CA VAL A 511 12.49 -16.34 15.74
C VAL A 511 13.44 -16.45 14.55
N LEU A 512 14.62 -15.83 14.64
CA LEU A 512 15.66 -15.95 13.61
C LEU A 512 16.30 -17.36 13.63
N ALA A 513 16.56 -17.93 14.81
CA ALA A 513 17.10 -19.28 14.94
C ALA A 513 16.11 -20.34 14.38
N GLN A 514 14.81 -20.17 14.62
CA GLN A 514 13.76 -21.03 14.06
C GLN A 514 13.67 -20.98 12.54
N ARG A 515 14.18 -19.94 11.87
CA ARG A 515 14.24 -19.87 10.41
C ARG A 515 15.39 -20.66 9.81
N GLY A 516 16.33 -21.13 10.65
CA GLY A 516 17.46 -21.92 10.22
C GLY A 516 18.44 -21.15 9.33
N SER A 517 18.91 -21.81 8.27
CA SER A 517 19.85 -21.25 7.29
C SER A 517 19.25 -21.27 5.90
N THR A 518 19.64 -20.31 5.05
CA THR A 518 19.11 -20.11 3.71
C THR A 518 20.24 -19.84 2.72
N CYS A 519 20.21 -20.45 1.56
CA CYS A 519 21.03 -20.09 0.43
C CYS A 519 20.34 -18.91 -0.28
N PHE A 520 20.63 -17.66 0.13
CA PHE A 520 19.93 -16.51 -0.44
C PHE A 520 20.18 -16.40 -1.94
N LEU A 521 19.11 -16.49 -2.75
CA LEU A 521 19.20 -16.34 -4.20
C LEU A 521 19.68 -14.95 -4.60
N PHE A 522 19.22 -13.92 -3.89
CA PHE A 522 19.56 -12.52 -4.11
C PHE A 522 20.68 -12.04 -3.19
N ARG A 523 21.67 -12.88 -2.93
CA ARG A 523 22.90 -12.50 -2.22
C ARG A 523 23.75 -11.57 -3.07
N ASP A 524 24.36 -10.56 -2.43
CA ASP A 524 25.03 -9.46 -3.13
C ASP A 524 26.56 -9.60 -3.02
N PRO A 525 27.27 -9.92 -4.11
CA PRO A 525 28.73 -10.00 -4.10
C PRO A 525 29.42 -8.63 -3.98
N THR A 526 28.67 -7.54 -4.14
CA THR A 526 29.25 -6.18 -4.17
C THR A 526 29.42 -5.56 -2.78
N ASP A 527 28.84 -6.15 -1.72
CA ASP A 527 28.92 -5.64 -0.34
C ASP A 527 30.13 -6.21 0.46
N GLY A 528 30.91 -7.10 -0.15
CA GLY A 528 32.10 -7.72 0.42
C GLY A 528 31.83 -8.94 1.33
N GLU A 529 30.55 -9.26 1.59
CA GLU A 529 30.15 -10.44 2.37
C GLU A 529 29.72 -11.60 1.46
N GLY A 530 29.13 -11.32 0.29
CA GLY A 530 28.84 -12.27 -0.78
C GLY A 530 27.78 -13.35 -0.49
N ASP A 531 27.47 -13.61 0.78
CA ASP A 531 26.52 -14.64 1.23
C ASP A 531 25.19 -14.08 1.73
N LYS A 532 25.10 -12.77 1.99
CA LYS A 532 23.92 -12.11 2.55
C LYS A 532 23.04 -11.48 1.49
N PRO A 533 21.71 -11.38 1.74
CA PRO A 533 20.78 -10.83 0.77
C PRO A 533 20.96 -9.31 0.62
N LEU A 534 20.59 -8.78 -0.55
CA LEU A 534 20.53 -7.33 -0.82
C LEU A 534 19.93 -6.55 0.36
N VAL A 535 20.47 -5.40 0.68
CA VAL A 535 19.90 -4.49 1.68
C VAL A 535 18.60 -3.86 1.18
N LYS A 536 17.74 -3.38 2.10
CA LYS A 536 16.41 -2.85 1.75
C LYS A 536 16.44 -1.75 0.67
N THR A 537 17.43 -0.87 0.73
CA THR A 537 17.54 0.32 -0.14
C THR A 537 18.29 0.07 -1.43
N ALA A 538 18.82 -1.15 -1.65
CA ALA A 538 19.62 -1.47 -2.81
C ALA A 538 18.90 -1.27 -4.15
N LEU A 539 17.57 -1.42 -4.16
CA LEU A 539 16.75 -1.31 -5.36
C LEU A 539 16.24 0.10 -5.65
N ASP A 540 16.24 1.01 -4.67
CA ASP A 540 15.55 2.30 -4.78
C ASP A 540 16.15 3.15 -5.91
N ARG A 541 17.47 3.16 -6.06
CA ARG A 541 18.15 3.97 -7.07
C ARG A 541 18.00 3.41 -8.49
N VAL A 542 18.15 2.09 -8.67
CA VAL A 542 17.97 1.46 -9.98
C VAL A 542 16.51 1.56 -10.43
N TRP A 543 15.58 1.43 -9.51
CA TRP A 543 14.15 1.64 -9.79
C TRP A 543 13.86 3.07 -10.26
N TYR A 544 14.41 4.07 -9.57
CA TYR A 544 14.27 5.46 -9.97
C TYR A 544 14.83 5.70 -11.38
N LYS A 545 16.03 5.19 -11.69
CA LYS A 545 16.64 5.32 -13.01
C LYS A 545 15.82 4.64 -14.11
N LEU A 546 15.21 3.49 -13.82
CA LEU A 546 14.36 2.78 -14.77
C LEU A 546 13.08 3.56 -15.06
N LEU A 547 12.44 4.14 -14.03
CA LEU A 547 11.28 5.03 -14.19
C LEU A 547 11.64 6.33 -14.94
N ALA A 548 12.78 6.92 -14.67
CA ALA A 548 13.25 8.11 -15.39
C ALA A 548 13.46 7.81 -16.89
N ARG A 549 14.00 6.64 -17.23
CA ARG A 549 14.11 6.20 -18.61
C ARG A 549 12.74 5.98 -19.26
N LEU A 550 11.78 5.42 -18.55
CA LEU A 550 10.41 5.29 -19.03
C LEU A 550 9.79 6.68 -19.30
N GLU A 551 9.94 7.62 -18.36
CA GLU A 551 9.46 9.00 -18.52
C GLU A 551 10.04 9.64 -19.80
N GLN A 552 11.33 9.46 -20.05
CA GLN A 552 11.97 9.95 -21.27
C GLN A 552 11.41 9.29 -22.54
N ARG A 553 11.11 7.97 -22.50
CA ARG A 553 10.49 7.29 -23.63
C ARG A 553 9.07 7.81 -23.90
N CYS A 554 8.26 8.03 -22.87
CA CYS A 554 6.94 8.64 -23.00
C CYS A 554 7.02 10.05 -23.60
N ALA A 555 7.95 10.86 -23.13
CA ALA A 555 8.19 12.19 -23.67
C ALA A 555 8.61 12.16 -25.16
N ASN A 556 9.48 11.24 -25.56
CA ASN A 556 9.91 11.06 -26.94
C ASN A 556 8.76 10.60 -27.87
N ARG A 557 7.76 9.92 -27.34
CA ARG A 557 6.52 9.54 -28.05
C ARG A 557 5.45 10.64 -28.04
N GLY A 558 5.69 11.75 -27.33
CA GLY A 558 4.72 12.82 -27.18
C GLY A 558 3.53 12.45 -26.27
N GLU A 559 3.67 11.44 -25.41
CA GLU A 559 2.61 11.05 -24.48
C GLU A 559 2.43 12.11 -23.38
N THR A 560 1.19 12.55 -23.19
CA THR A 560 0.79 13.53 -22.17
C THR A 560 -0.38 13.02 -21.37
N LEU A 561 -0.64 13.64 -20.22
CA LEU A 561 -1.90 13.49 -19.52
C LEU A 561 -3.01 14.21 -20.28
N ASP A 562 -4.28 13.98 -19.93
CA ASP A 562 -5.43 14.55 -20.63
C ASP A 562 -5.48 16.08 -20.60
N ASP A 563 -4.82 16.69 -19.61
CA ASP A 563 -4.67 18.15 -19.48
C ASP A 563 -3.48 18.71 -20.32
N GLY A 564 -2.83 17.86 -21.14
CA GLY A 564 -1.67 18.22 -21.95
C GLY A 564 -0.35 18.28 -21.16
N THR A 565 -0.35 18.00 -19.86
CA THR A 565 0.88 17.99 -19.06
C THR A 565 1.72 16.75 -19.34
N PRO A 566 3.07 16.83 -19.33
CA PRO A 566 3.94 15.67 -19.49
C PRO A 566 3.71 14.62 -18.41
N ILE A 567 3.73 13.35 -18.80
CA ILE A 567 3.66 12.23 -17.85
C ILE A 567 4.93 12.23 -16.99
N ARG A 568 4.76 12.19 -15.66
CA ARG A 568 5.84 12.18 -14.68
C ARG A 568 5.76 10.95 -13.79
N PHE A 569 6.85 10.14 -13.82
CA PHE A 569 7.01 8.99 -12.95
C PHE A 569 7.94 9.27 -11.77
N VAL A 570 8.87 10.19 -11.93
CA VAL A 570 9.90 10.54 -10.97
C VAL A 570 9.75 11.99 -10.51
N ASP A 571 10.30 12.26 -9.33
CA ASP A 571 10.38 13.62 -8.81
C ASP A 571 11.59 14.32 -9.47
N PRO A 572 11.40 15.46 -10.16
CA PRO A 572 12.49 16.18 -10.81
C PRO A 572 13.57 16.65 -9.82
N ASP A 573 13.20 16.89 -8.57
CA ASP A 573 14.09 17.44 -7.53
C ASP A 573 14.80 16.36 -6.69
N SER A 574 14.55 15.07 -6.95
CA SER A 574 15.11 13.96 -6.18
C SER A 574 15.45 12.76 -7.05
N SER A 575 16.66 12.22 -6.88
CA SER A 575 17.11 11.00 -7.58
C SER A 575 16.61 9.69 -6.96
N THR A 576 15.80 9.76 -5.93
CA THR A 576 15.29 8.57 -5.21
C THR A 576 13.81 8.63 -4.88
N THR A 577 13.15 9.76 -5.11
CA THR A 577 11.73 9.96 -4.83
C THR A 577 10.90 9.75 -6.09
N THR A 578 9.84 8.95 -5.99
CA THR A 578 8.91 8.65 -7.06
C THR A 578 7.48 8.54 -6.53
N ARG A 579 6.51 8.87 -7.37
CA ARG A 579 5.08 8.61 -7.09
C ARG A 579 4.74 7.11 -7.07
N PHE A 580 5.60 6.28 -7.67
CA PHE A 580 5.43 4.84 -7.80
C PHE A 580 6.54 4.09 -7.03
N PRO A 581 6.54 4.07 -5.68
CA PRO A 581 7.53 3.30 -4.93
C PRO A 581 7.42 1.81 -5.29
N LEU A 582 8.47 1.03 -5.06
CA LEU A 582 8.48 -0.42 -5.37
C LEU A 582 7.26 -1.21 -4.83
N HIS A 583 6.63 -0.73 -3.76
CA HIS A 583 5.39 -1.32 -3.26
C HIS A 583 4.19 -1.07 -4.19
N ALA A 584 4.21 -0.02 -4.99
CA ALA A 584 3.17 0.26 -5.98
C ALA A 584 3.05 -0.86 -7.03
N LEU A 585 4.15 -1.53 -7.37
CA LEU A 585 4.14 -2.69 -8.27
C LEU A 585 3.24 -3.83 -7.77
N ARG A 586 3.24 -4.07 -6.45
CA ARG A 586 2.33 -5.06 -5.86
C ARG A 586 0.86 -4.67 -6.02
N VAL A 587 0.54 -3.38 -5.80
CA VAL A 587 -0.81 -2.86 -6.03
C VAL A 587 -1.21 -3.04 -7.48
N SER A 588 -0.34 -2.62 -8.41
CA SER A 588 -0.57 -2.70 -9.86
C SER A 588 -0.79 -4.12 -10.35
N LEU A 589 0.08 -5.07 -9.96
CA LEU A 589 -0.02 -6.46 -10.39
C LEU A 589 -1.22 -7.17 -9.79
N ILE A 590 -1.57 -6.93 -8.51
CA ILE A 590 -2.78 -7.50 -7.91
C ILE A 590 -4.02 -6.98 -8.64
N SER A 591 -4.08 -5.67 -8.92
CA SER A 591 -5.17 -5.09 -9.71
C SER A 591 -5.26 -5.72 -11.10
N TYR A 592 -4.13 -5.85 -11.79
CA TYR A 592 -4.06 -6.50 -13.11
C TYR A 592 -4.53 -7.96 -13.08
N TYR A 593 -4.09 -8.75 -12.10
CA TYR A 593 -4.51 -10.16 -12.01
C TYR A 593 -6.01 -10.31 -11.76
N ILE A 594 -6.59 -9.43 -10.96
CA ILE A 594 -8.01 -9.47 -10.66
C ILE A 594 -8.83 -8.90 -11.82
N LEU A 595 -8.46 -7.73 -12.32
CA LEU A 595 -9.27 -6.96 -13.26
C LEU A 595 -9.08 -7.42 -14.71
N ASP A 596 -7.84 -7.64 -15.13
CA ASP A 596 -7.52 -7.93 -16.54
C ASP A 596 -7.43 -9.44 -16.81
N LEU A 597 -6.77 -10.21 -15.92
CA LEU A 597 -6.61 -11.67 -16.09
C LEU A 597 -7.78 -12.49 -15.50
N LYS A 598 -8.75 -11.86 -14.86
CA LYS A 598 -9.94 -12.53 -14.28
C LYS A 598 -9.64 -13.59 -13.23
N LEU A 599 -8.49 -13.52 -12.58
CA LEU A 599 -8.19 -14.51 -11.55
C LEU A 599 -9.14 -14.32 -10.35
N PRO A 600 -9.73 -15.40 -9.82
CA PRO A 600 -10.56 -15.31 -8.63
C PRO A 600 -9.82 -14.64 -7.48
N ILE A 601 -10.50 -13.74 -6.76
CA ILE A 601 -9.87 -12.95 -5.70
C ILE A 601 -9.29 -13.84 -4.60
N ALA A 602 -9.95 -14.94 -4.28
CA ALA A 602 -9.44 -15.92 -3.33
C ALA A 602 -8.10 -16.52 -3.78
N VAL A 603 -7.92 -16.79 -5.07
CA VAL A 603 -6.68 -17.30 -5.66
C VAL A 603 -5.59 -16.23 -5.56
N VAL A 604 -5.89 -15.00 -5.98
CA VAL A 604 -4.93 -13.88 -5.88
C VAL A 604 -4.57 -13.59 -4.43
N SER A 605 -5.56 -13.61 -3.54
CA SER A 605 -5.37 -13.35 -2.11
C SER A 605 -4.46 -14.38 -1.44
N LYS A 606 -4.86 -15.63 -1.46
CA LYS A 606 -4.20 -16.71 -0.70
C LYS A 606 -3.00 -17.28 -1.43
N MET A 607 -3.13 -17.57 -2.72
CA MET A 607 -2.14 -18.35 -3.47
C MET A 607 -1.08 -17.49 -4.15
N ILE A 608 -1.39 -16.26 -4.57
CA ILE A 608 -0.41 -15.42 -5.26
C ILE A 608 0.16 -14.34 -4.34
N ALA A 609 -0.71 -13.65 -3.60
CA ALA A 609 -0.32 -12.53 -2.76
C ALA A 609 0.04 -12.92 -1.31
N GLY A 610 -0.33 -14.12 -0.85
CA GLY A 610 -0.10 -14.61 0.50
C GLY A 610 -0.75 -13.69 1.55
N HIS A 611 -2.00 -13.25 1.31
CA HIS A 611 -2.76 -12.45 2.25
C HIS A 611 -3.44 -13.33 3.30
N ALA A 612 -3.45 -12.88 4.54
CA ALA A 612 -4.17 -13.57 5.62
C ALA A 612 -5.70 -13.52 5.40
N THR A 613 -6.20 -12.43 4.82
CA THR A 613 -7.63 -12.21 4.56
C THR A 613 -7.88 -11.70 3.15
N ILE A 614 -9.08 -11.96 2.61
CA ILE A 614 -9.52 -11.48 1.29
C ILE A 614 -9.60 -9.94 1.25
N ILE A 615 -9.93 -9.30 2.36
CA ILE A 615 -9.96 -7.83 2.50
C ILE A 615 -8.61 -7.20 2.16
N MET A 616 -7.50 -7.84 2.51
CA MET A 616 -6.17 -7.35 2.13
C MET A 616 -5.97 -7.28 0.62
N THR A 617 -6.62 -8.15 -0.13
CA THR A 617 -6.61 -8.13 -1.60
C THR A 617 -7.43 -6.97 -2.13
N LEU A 618 -8.61 -6.73 -1.56
CA LEU A 618 -9.45 -5.57 -1.87
C LEU A 618 -8.71 -4.25 -1.67
N TYR A 619 -8.00 -4.12 -0.57
CA TYR A 619 -7.17 -2.95 -0.27
C TYR A 619 -6.14 -2.63 -1.38
N TYR A 620 -5.63 -3.66 -2.07
CA TYR A 620 -4.68 -3.50 -3.15
C TYR A 620 -5.32 -3.37 -4.53
N THR A 621 -6.60 -3.73 -4.68
CA THR A 621 -7.31 -3.60 -5.96
C THR A 621 -7.68 -2.13 -6.17
N LYS A 622 -7.06 -1.48 -7.15
CA LYS A 622 -7.38 -0.11 -7.56
C LYS A 622 -7.89 -0.09 -8.98
N PHE A 623 -9.07 0.50 -9.14
CA PHE A 623 -9.58 0.89 -10.45
C PHE A 623 -8.90 2.21 -10.83
N GLY A 624 -7.93 2.19 -11.73
CA GLY A 624 -7.16 3.38 -12.11
C GLY A 624 -7.99 4.34 -12.94
N LYS A 625 -8.03 5.65 -12.57
CA LYS A 625 -8.73 6.72 -13.34
C LYS A 625 -8.26 6.81 -14.79
N ALA A 626 -6.94 6.71 -15.02
CA ALA A 626 -6.36 6.80 -16.36
C ALA A 626 -6.83 5.66 -17.27
N TYR A 627 -6.85 4.43 -16.75
CA TYR A 627 -7.33 3.26 -17.47
C TYR A 627 -8.82 3.35 -17.80
N MET A 628 -9.64 3.77 -16.85
CA MET A 628 -11.09 3.93 -17.06
C MET A 628 -11.39 5.08 -18.04
N ARG A 629 -10.59 6.13 -18.05
CA ARG A 629 -10.75 7.27 -18.96
C ARG A 629 -10.31 6.91 -20.39
N GLU A 630 -9.22 6.14 -20.56
CA GLU A 630 -8.77 5.61 -21.85
C GLU A 630 -9.86 4.74 -22.48
N VAL A 631 -10.45 3.85 -21.66
CA VAL A 631 -11.54 2.96 -22.01
C VAL A 631 -12.81 3.72 -22.40
N LEU A 632 -13.18 4.77 -21.68
CA LEU A 632 -14.38 5.59 -21.97
C LEU A 632 -14.14 6.52 -23.19
N SER A 633 -12.94 7.09 -23.35
CA SER A 633 -12.66 7.99 -24.48
C SER A 633 -12.59 7.24 -25.82
N GLU A 634 -12.22 5.96 -25.83
CA GLU A 634 -12.32 5.12 -27.00
C GLU A 634 -13.77 4.78 -27.37
N ALA A 635 -14.64 4.61 -26.37
CA ALA A 635 -16.06 4.40 -26.56
C ALA A 635 -16.80 5.66 -27.05
N GLU A 636 -16.43 6.85 -26.57
CA GLU A 636 -16.97 8.13 -27.02
C GLU A 636 -16.63 8.47 -28.47
N LYS A 637 -15.57 7.88 -29.01
CA LYS A 637 -15.15 8.09 -30.42
C LYS A 637 -15.94 7.26 -31.42
N SER A 638 -16.68 6.26 -30.99
CA SER A 638 -17.51 5.44 -31.84
C SER A 638 -18.97 5.93 -31.76
N ASP A 639 -19.53 6.50 -32.85
CA ASP A 639 -20.94 6.81 -33.00
C ASP A 639 -21.79 5.53 -32.82
N LEU A 640 -22.28 5.34 -31.59
CA LEU A 640 -23.09 4.18 -31.20
C LEU A 640 -24.58 4.51 -31.33
N GLU A 641 -25.12 4.34 -32.53
CA GLU A 641 -26.56 4.34 -32.77
C GLU A 641 -27.05 2.91 -33.06
N ALA A 642 -27.90 2.30 -32.21
CA ALA A 642 -28.43 0.96 -32.48
C ALA A 642 -29.83 0.72 -31.89
N GLU A 643 -30.74 0.18 -32.71
CA GLU A 643 -32.10 -0.23 -32.32
C GLU A 643 -32.18 -1.70 -31.84
N GLN A 644 -32.93 -1.98 -30.74
CA GLN A 644 -33.12 -3.34 -30.20
C GLN A 644 -33.76 -4.31 -31.23
N ALA A 645 -34.60 -3.78 -32.12
CA ALA A 645 -35.24 -4.59 -33.18
C ALA A 645 -34.23 -5.14 -34.20
N ASN A 646 -33.15 -4.41 -34.51
CA ASN A 646 -32.12 -4.84 -35.41
C ASN A 646 -31.20 -5.90 -34.77
N HIS A 647 -30.99 -5.84 -33.48
CA HIS A 647 -30.27 -6.86 -32.71
C HIS A 647 -30.96 -8.22 -32.75
N ARG A 648 -32.26 -8.22 -32.52
CA ARG A 648 -33.06 -9.48 -32.53
C ARG A 648 -33.00 -10.15 -33.90
N ARG A 649 -33.16 -9.38 -35.00
CA ARG A 649 -33.08 -9.87 -36.36
C ARG A 649 -31.65 -10.39 -36.67
N PHE A 650 -30.63 -9.64 -36.27
CA PHE A 650 -29.24 -10.01 -36.45
C PHE A 650 -28.90 -11.34 -35.76
N LEU A 651 -29.27 -11.51 -34.48
CA LEU A 651 -29.00 -12.75 -33.72
C LEU A 651 -29.73 -13.98 -34.33
N MET A 652 -30.88 -13.77 -35.02
CA MET A 652 -31.64 -14.84 -35.64
C MET A 652 -31.13 -15.24 -37.04
N GLU A 653 -30.48 -14.33 -37.75
CA GLU A 653 -30.11 -14.49 -39.17
C GLU A 653 -28.60 -14.73 -39.38
N GLU A 654 -27.77 -14.36 -38.43
CA GLU A 654 -26.29 -14.38 -38.58
C GLU A 654 -25.62 -15.68 -38.10
N SER A 655 -24.44 -15.93 -38.66
CA SER A 655 -23.61 -17.09 -38.30
C SER A 655 -22.89 -16.95 -36.96
N PHE A 656 -22.49 -18.07 -36.37
CA PHE A 656 -21.71 -18.11 -35.10
C PHE A 656 -20.52 -17.15 -35.13
N GLU A 657 -19.80 -17.10 -36.23
CA GLU A 657 -18.56 -16.32 -36.34
C GLU A 657 -18.85 -14.81 -36.32
N GLN A 658 -19.90 -14.37 -36.94
CA GLN A 658 -20.33 -12.96 -36.95
C GLN A 658 -20.89 -12.51 -35.60
N VAL A 659 -21.64 -13.37 -34.92
CA VAL A 659 -22.12 -13.10 -33.56
C VAL A 659 -20.98 -13.03 -32.58
N SER A 660 -19.98 -13.92 -32.67
CA SER A 660 -18.80 -13.95 -31.80
C SER A 660 -17.93 -12.69 -31.90
N GLN A 661 -17.88 -12.06 -33.07
CA GLN A 661 -17.10 -10.85 -33.34
C GLN A 661 -17.78 -9.56 -32.84
N ARG A 662 -19.13 -9.58 -32.69
CA ARG A 662 -19.91 -8.37 -32.41
C ARG A 662 -20.50 -8.29 -31.00
N PHE A 663 -20.43 -9.38 -30.24
CA PHE A 663 -20.92 -9.44 -28.86
C PHE A 663 -19.81 -9.78 -27.86
N ALA A 664 -19.91 -9.15 -26.69
CA ALA A 664 -19.16 -9.56 -25.52
C ALA A 664 -19.92 -10.68 -24.79
N TYR A 665 -19.22 -11.68 -24.28
CA TYR A 665 -19.79 -12.83 -23.60
C TYR A 665 -18.84 -13.39 -22.55
N VAL A 666 -19.41 -14.11 -21.58
CA VAL A 666 -18.63 -14.79 -20.53
C VAL A 666 -18.04 -16.10 -21.06
N SER A 667 -18.81 -16.85 -21.84
CA SER A 667 -18.41 -18.14 -22.45
C SER A 667 -18.89 -18.23 -23.88
N GLU A 668 -18.22 -19.02 -24.71
CA GLU A 668 -18.64 -19.35 -26.08
C GLU A 668 -20.00 -20.04 -26.12
N ASP A 669 -20.46 -20.65 -25.03
CA ASP A 669 -21.78 -21.23 -24.90
C ASP A 669 -22.91 -20.22 -25.16
N ALA A 670 -22.66 -18.93 -24.80
CA ALA A 670 -23.60 -17.84 -25.09
C ALA A 670 -23.83 -17.69 -26.60
N VAL A 671 -22.73 -17.64 -27.35
CA VAL A 671 -22.76 -17.46 -28.80
C VAL A 671 -23.36 -18.70 -29.51
N ARG A 672 -22.96 -19.90 -29.05
CA ARG A 672 -23.50 -21.16 -29.60
C ARG A 672 -25.01 -21.26 -29.37
N THR A 673 -25.47 -20.88 -28.16
CA THR A 673 -26.90 -20.89 -27.82
C THR A 673 -27.67 -19.89 -28.67
N ALA A 674 -27.14 -18.66 -28.81
CA ALA A 674 -27.76 -17.64 -29.66
C ALA A 674 -27.85 -18.06 -31.13
N ALA A 675 -26.75 -18.60 -31.68
CA ALA A 675 -26.71 -19.04 -33.08
C ALA A 675 -27.62 -20.23 -33.39
N ASN A 676 -27.84 -21.10 -32.41
CA ASN A 676 -28.70 -22.29 -32.58
C ASN A 676 -30.18 -22.00 -32.29
N ASN A 677 -30.49 -20.93 -31.59
CA ASN A 677 -31.85 -20.63 -31.20
C ASN A 677 -32.54 -19.71 -32.20
N ARG A 678 -33.52 -20.25 -32.90
CA ARG A 678 -34.24 -19.54 -33.97
C ARG A 678 -35.61 -18.99 -33.51
N SER A 679 -35.95 -19.05 -32.25
CA SER A 679 -37.19 -18.50 -31.71
C SER A 679 -37.01 -17.10 -31.17
N ALA A 680 -37.74 -16.12 -31.65
CA ALA A 680 -37.69 -14.74 -31.13
C ALA A 680 -38.13 -14.65 -29.67
N ALA A 681 -38.94 -15.56 -29.17
CA ALA A 681 -39.39 -15.62 -27.78
C ALA A 681 -38.28 -16.09 -26.81
N ALA A 682 -37.23 -16.69 -27.33
CA ALA A 682 -36.09 -17.15 -26.51
C ALA A 682 -35.11 -16.02 -26.10
N PHE A 683 -35.22 -14.86 -26.74
CA PHE A 683 -34.31 -13.74 -26.43
C PHE A 683 -34.98 -12.80 -25.42
N VAL A 684 -34.42 -12.73 -24.22
CA VAL A 684 -34.83 -11.76 -23.20
C VAL A 684 -33.78 -10.65 -23.14
N PHE A 685 -34.21 -9.41 -23.33
CA PHE A 685 -33.40 -8.22 -23.27
C PHE A 685 -33.50 -7.59 -21.90
N ASP A 686 -32.35 -7.25 -21.32
CA ASP A 686 -32.25 -6.50 -20.08
C ASP A 686 -31.38 -5.26 -20.32
N ASP A 687 -31.34 -4.33 -19.37
CA ASP A 687 -30.58 -3.07 -19.48
C ASP A 687 -29.08 -3.31 -19.74
N ASN A 688 -28.52 -4.42 -19.28
CA ASN A 688 -27.11 -4.76 -19.34
C ASN A 688 -26.77 -5.84 -20.37
N GLY A 689 -27.74 -6.42 -21.08
CA GLY A 689 -27.48 -7.42 -22.12
C GLY A 689 -28.66 -8.31 -22.50
N ILE A 690 -28.34 -9.49 -23.03
CA ILE A 690 -29.30 -10.41 -23.66
C ILE A 690 -29.14 -11.82 -23.09
N CYS A 691 -30.25 -12.42 -22.71
CA CYS A 691 -30.33 -13.85 -22.43
C CYS A 691 -30.85 -14.57 -23.67
N PRO A 692 -30.09 -15.45 -24.33
CA PRO A 692 -30.51 -16.10 -25.59
C PRO A 692 -31.38 -17.35 -25.39
N ASN A 693 -31.72 -17.72 -24.17
CA ASN A 693 -32.46 -18.94 -23.83
C ASN A 693 -33.74 -18.73 -23.00
N GLY A 694 -34.25 -17.49 -22.97
CA GLY A 694 -35.52 -17.19 -22.31
C GLY A 694 -35.50 -17.38 -20.79
N ALA A 695 -34.34 -17.32 -20.17
CA ALA A 695 -34.09 -17.56 -18.74
C ALA A 695 -34.46 -19.00 -18.30
N THR A 696 -34.45 -19.99 -19.21
CA THR A 696 -34.81 -21.39 -18.91
C THR A 696 -33.66 -22.24 -18.41
N LEU A 697 -32.39 -21.79 -18.60
CA LEU A 697 -31.18 -22.51 -18.24
C LEU A 697 -30.38 -21.83 -17.09
N CYS A 698 -31.07 -21.13 -16.20
CA CYS A 698 -30.41 -20.45 -15.07
C CYS A 698 -29.85 -21.43 -14.02
N ASP A 699 -30.47 -22.64 -13.95
CA ASP A 699 -30.03 -23.74 -13.08
C ASP A 699 -28.68 -24.36 -13.46
N VAL A 700 -28.22 -24.15 -14.70
CA VAL A 700 -26.95 -24.65 -15.25
C VAL A 700 -26.11 -23.52 -15.90
N GLY A 701 -26.44 -22.28 -15.58
CA GLY A 701 -25.83 -21.09 -16.19
C GLY A 701 -24.54 -20.60 -15.50
N GLY A 702 -24.15 -21.16 -14.37
CA GLY A 702 -22.97 -20.79 -13.61
C GLY A 702 -21.68 -21.55 -14.01
N ASP A 703 -20.71 -21.59 -13.10
CA ASP A 703 -19.40 -22.20 -13.32
C ASP A 703 -19.45 -23.72 -13.48
N LYS A 704 -18.47 -24.25 -14.18
CA LYS A 704 -18.28 -25.70 -14.37
C LYS A 704 -17.85 -26.36 -13.06
N LEU A 705 -18.59 -27.37 -12.63
CA LEU A 705 -18.36 -28.07 -11.36
C LEU A 705 -17.40 -29.28 -11.47
N THR A 706 -17.30 -29.91 -12.65
CA THR A 706 -16.48 -31.12 -12.85
C THR A 706 -15.75 -31.15 -14.17
N ASP A 707 -14.53 -31.66 -14.17
CA ASP A 707 -13.65 -31.81 -15.34
C ASP A 707 -13.71 -33.22 -15.99
N ARG A 708 -14.72 -34.04 -15.67
CA ARG A 708 -14.85 -35.34 -16.31
C ARG A 708 -15.28 -35.17 -17.76
N GLN A 709 -14.51 -35.76 -18.68
CA GLN A 709 -14.72 -35.65 -20.11
C GLN A 709 -16.09 -36.17 -20.60
N THR A 710 -16.75 -37.02 -19.85
CA THR A 710 -17.99 -37.72 -20.25
C THR A 710 -19.28 -37.05 -19.74
N GLU A 711 -19.22 -36.28 -18.64
CA GLU A 711 -20.36 -35.56 -18.08
C GLU A 711 -19.92 -34.21 -17.52
N GLN A 712 -20.41 -33.13 -18.10
CA GLN A 712 -20.14 -31.77 -17.66
C GLN A 712 -21.29 -31.26 -16.80
N PHE A 713 -21.03 -31.06 -15.51
CA PHE A 713 -22.00 -30.45 -14.59
C PHE A 713 -21.64 -28.97 -14.38
N TYR A 714 -22.68 -28.14 -14.36
CA TYR A 714 -22.56 -26.70 -14.14
C TYR A 714 -23.36 -26.29 -12.92
N ALA A 715 -22.87 -25.28 -12.19
CA ALA A 715 -23.59 -24.66 -11.10
C ALA A 715 -24.76 -23.82 -11.62
N PRO A 716 -25.76 -23.53 -10.78
CA PRO A 716 -26.73 -22.48 -11.06
C PRO A 716 -26.06 -21.11 -11.19
N VAL A 717 -26.71 -20.21 -11.93
CA VAL A 717 -26.32 -18.79 -11.93
C VAL A 717 -26.29 -18.27 -10.49
N PRO A 718 -25.26 -17.51 -10.07
CA PRO A 718 -25.20 -16.96 -8.71
C PRO A 718 -26.49 -16.20 -8.36
N GLY A 719 -27.04 -16.49 -7.17
CA GLY A 719 -28.28 -15.93 -6.68
C GLY A 719 -29.57 -16.63 -7.11
N PHE A 720 -29.54 -17.55 -8.11
CA PHE A 720 -30.71 -18.33 -8.53
C PHE A 720 -31.23 -19.21 -7.36
N PRO A 721 -32.53 -19.33 -7.14
CA PRO A 721 -33.66 -18.86 -7.98
C PRO A 721 -34.18 -17.43 -7.67
N GLN A 722 -33.70 -16.79 -6.60
CA GLN A 722 -34.23 -15.49 -6.13
C GLN A 722 -33.71 -14.32 -6.94
N GLU A 723 -32.40 -14.20 -7.06
CA GLU A 723 -31.73 -13.19 -7.87
C GLU A 723 -30.99 -13.87 -9.03
N ARG A 724 -31.03 -13.27 -10.20
CA ARG A 724 -30.35 -13.80 -11.39
C ARG A 724 -29.20 -12.89 -11.75
N ASN A 725 -28.00 -13.29 -11.36
CA ASN A 725 -26.81 -12.54 -11.71
C ASN A 725 -26.37 -12.87 -13.15
N CYS A 726 -27.07 -12.27 -14.13
CA CYS A 726 -26.87 -12.56 -15.54
C CYS A 726 -25.45 -12.26 -16.03
N VAL A 727 -24.75 -11.25 -15.48
CA VAL A 727 -23.38 -10.92 -15.90
C VAL A 727 -22.36 -12.02 -15.55
N CYS A 728 -22.71 -12.93 -14.66
CA CYS A 728 -21.92 -14.13 -14.34
C CYS A 728 -22.42 -15.39 -15.08
N CYS A 729 -23.46 -15.28 -15.91
CA CYS A 729 -24.03 -16.41 -16.60
C CYS A 729 -23.22 -16.76 -17.86
N ARG A 730 -22.88 -18.05 -18.05
CA ARG A 730 -22.15 -18.52 -19.24
C ARG A 730 -22.92 -18.33 -20.56
N PHE A 731 -24.23 -18.13 -20.50
CA PHE A 731 -25.07 -17.89 -21.68
C PHE A 731 -25.31 -16.41 -21.95
N PHE A 732 -24.81 -15.51 -21.13
CA PHE A 732 -25.07 -14.08 -21.24
C PHE A 732 -24.32 -13.43 -22.38
N LEU A 733 -25.03 -12.62 -23.18
CA LEU A 733 -24.50 -11.81 -24.25
C LEU A 733 -24.70 -10.33 -23.95
N THR A 734 -23.73 -9.53 -24.30
CA THR A 734 -23.80 -8.07 -24.21
C THR A 734 -22.98 -7.43 -25.32
N GLY A 735 -22.95 -6.11 -25.39
CA GLY A 735 -22.18 -5.42 -26.43
C GLY A 735 -22.22 -3.91 -26.24
N PRO A 736 -21.70 -3.16 -27.23
CA PRO A 736 -21.61 -1.70 -27.16
C PRO A 736 -22.93 -0.99 -26.83
N ALA A 737 -24.05 -1.49 -27.33
CA ALA A 737 -25.38 -0.91 -27.06
C ALA A 737 -25.83 -1.01 -25.59
N PHE A 738 -25.28 -1.97 -24.85
CA PHE A 738 -25.59 -2.17 -23.42
C PHE A 738 -24.55 -1.56 -22.49
N LEU A 739 -23.55 -0.89 -23.04
CA LEU A 739 -22.44 -0.34 -22.27
C LEU A 739 -22.88 0.59 -21.14
N PRO A 740 -23.84 1.53 -21.36
CA PRO A 740 -24.32 2.39 -20.28
C PRO A 740 -25.01 1.60 -19.14
N GLY A 741 -25.83 0.58 -19.48
CA GLY A 741 -26.48 -0.31 -18.51
C GLY A 741 -25.47 -1.14 -17.72
N LEU A 742 -24.43 -1.66 -18.39
CA LEU A 742 -23.32 -2.37 -17.73
C LEU A 742 -22.56 -1.47 -16.75
N ILE A 743 -22.31 -0.22 -17.12
CA ILE A 743 -21.64 0.75 -16.26
C ILE A 743 -22.51 1.08 -15.04
N ALA A 744 -23.80 1.29 -15.25
CA ALA A 744 -24.76 1.50 -14.16
C ALA A 744 -24.83 0.31 -13.20
N HIS A 745 -24.86 -0.91 -13.76
CA HIS A 745 -24.79 -2.15 -12.98
C HIS A 745 -23.46 -2.25 -12.18
N PHE A 746 -22.32 -1.93 -12.79
CA PHE A 746 -21.01 -1.90 -12.15
C PHE A 746 -21.02 -0.96 -10.94
N ASN A 747 -21.53 0.27 -11.07
CA ASN A 747 -21.59 1.24 -9.99
C ASN A 747 -22.44 0.73 -8.82
N THR A 748 -23.57 0.08 -9.12
CA THR A 748 -24.47 -0.52 -8.13
C THR A 748 -23.79 -1.66 -7.37
N VAL A 749 -23.12 -2.56 -8.09
CA VAL A 749 -22.38 -3.67 -7.48
C VAL A 749 -21.19 -3.16 -6.68
N SER A 750 -20.52 -2.11 -7.13
CA SER A 750 -19.41 -1.46 -6.40
C SER A 750 -19.89 -0.90 -5.05
N GLU A 751 -21.03 -0.22 -5.00
CA GLU A 751 -21.63 0.25 -3.74
C GLU A 751 -21.97 -0.93 -2.81
N LYS A 752 -22.65 -1.95 -3.33
CA LYS A 752 -22.97 -3.16 -2.57
C LYS A 752 -21.71 -3.84 -2.01
N THR A 753 -20.63 -3.88 -2.80
CA THR A 753 -19.34 -4.47 -2.41
C THR A 753 -18.68 -3.68 -1.27
N HIS A 754 -18.65 -2.35 -1.35
CA HIS A 754 -18.07 -1.50 -0.30
C HIS A 754 -18.85 -1.67 1.01
N ARG A 755 -20.16 -1.60 0.96
CA ARG A 755 -21.02 -1.81 2.14
C ARG A 755 -20.83 -3.18 2.79
N GLN A 756 -20.74 -4.22 1.97
CA GLN A 756 -20.51 -5.59 2.44
C GLN A 756 -19.11 -5.75 3.05
N SER A 757 -18.11 -5.07 2.47
CA SER A 757 -16.74 -5.03 3.01
C SER A 757 -16.69 -4.37 4.38
N ASP A 758 -17.37 -3.24 4.57
CA ASP A 758 -17.45 -2.56 5.87
C ASP A 758 -18.12 -3.45 6.93
N ARG A 759 -19.22 -4.14 6.55
CA ARG A 759 -19.92 -5.07 7.43
C ARG A 759 -19.05 -6.26 7.83
N TYR A 760 -18.39 -6.87 6.86
CA TYR A 760 -17.44 -7.96 7.11
C TYR A 760 -16.29 -7.49 8.02
N SER A 761 -15.71 -6.33 7.76
CA SER A 761 -14.63 -5.78 8.59
C SER A 761 -15.06 -5.59 10.04
N ALA A 762 -16.25 -5.02 10.26
CA ALA A 762 -16.77 -4.80 11.61
C ALA A 762 -17.03 -6.10 12.38
N LEU A 763 -17.48 -7.16 11.71
CA LEU A 763 -17.69 -8.48 12.31
C LEU A 763 -16.36 -9.21 12.55
N ASN A 764 -15.43 -9.11 11.62
CA ASN A 764 -14.10 -9.71 11.76
C ASN A 764 -13.29 -9.06 12.90
N ASP A 765 -13.40 -7.73 13.10
CA ASP A 765 -12.77 -7.05 14.23
C ASP A 765 -13.31 -7.57 15.57
N LYS A 766 -14.64 -7.84 15.66
CA LYS A 766 -15.25 -8.45 16.85
C LYS A 766 -14.77 -9.89 17.06
N LEU A 767 -14.63 -10.67 15.97
CA LEU A 767 -14.10 -12.03 16.04
C LEU A 767 -12.68 -12.05 16.59
N VAL A 768 -11.82 -11.17 16.07
CA VAL A 768 -10.44 -11.02 16.55
C VAL A 768 -10.40 -10.62 18.03
N ASP A 769 -11.26 -9.69 18.46
CA ASP A 769 -11.36 -9.31 19.87
C ASP A 769 -11.76 -10.49 20.78
N LEU A 770 -12.69 -11.36 20.33
CA LEU A 770 -13.06 -12.56 21.07
C LEU A 770 -11.97 -13.62 21.08
N GLU A 771 -11.28 -13.84 19.97
CA GLU A 771 -10.13 -14.74 19.89
C GLU A 771 -8.98 -14.25 20.77
N ASP A 772 -8.74 -12.94 20.85
CA ASP A 772 -7.74 -12.36 21.74
C ASP A 772 -8.10 -12.57 23.21
N ARG A 773 -9.39 -12.47 23.57
CA ARG A 773 -9.88 -12.79 24.94
C ARG A 773 -9.74 -14.27 25.25
N GLN A 774 -10.06 -15.15 24.30
CA GLN A 774 -9.84 -16.60 24.47
C GLN A 774 -8.37 -16.89 24.76
N ARG A 775 -7.46 -16.35 23.93
CA ARG A 775 -6.01 -16.50 24.12
C ARG A 775 -5.49 -15.91 25.44
N ALA A 776 -6.13 -14.86 25.94
CA ALA A 776 -5.81 -14.29 27.25
C ALA A 776 -6.25 -15.23 28.39
N CYS A 777 -7.46 -15.77 28.31
CA CYS A 777 -7.95 -16.77 29.29
C CYS A 777 -7.07 -18.03 29.27
N GLU A 778 -6.64 -18.53 28.12
CA GLU A 778 -5.74 -19.67 27.98
C GLU A 778 -4.36 -19.41 28.62
N ARG A 779 -3.83 -18.19 28.53
CA ARG A 779 -2.56 -17.78 29.14
C ARG A 779 -2.66 -17.66 30.67
N GLU A 780 -3.85 -17.32 31.16
CA GLU A 780 -4.14 -17.14 32.58
C GLU A 780 -4.74 -18.40 33.25
N ASP A 781 -4.76 -19.53 32.49
CA ASP A 781 -5.39 -20.80 32.92
C ASP A 781 -6.85 -20.63 33.41
N GLN A 782 -7.57 -19.68 32.78
CA GLN A 782 -8.96 -19.38 33.11
C GLN A 782 -9.92 -19.93 32.03
N PRO A 783 -11.11 -20.39 32.40
CA PRO A 783 -12.06 -20.89 31.43
C PRO A 783 -12.64 -19.76 30.59
N PHE A 784 -12.55 -19.90 29.25
CA PHE A 784 -13.19 -18.97 28.34
C PHE A 784 -14.70 -19.26 28.26
N LEU A 785 -15.54 -18.33 28.74
CA LEU A 785 -16.99 -18.53 28.85
C LEU A 785 -17.77 -18.21 27.55
N GLN A 786 -17.14 -17.52 26.58
CA GLN A 786 -17.80 -17.02 25.37
C GLN A 786 -17.61 -17.96 24.14
N VAL A 787 -17.34 -19.25 24.33
CA VAL A 787 -17.11 -20.23 23.25
C VAL A 787 -18.25 -20.26 22.23
N ARG A 788 -19.53 -20.20 22.69
CA ARG A 788 -20.69 -20.19 21.79
C ARG A 788 -20.78 -18.92 20.96
N GLU A 789 -20.44 -17.77 21.54
CA GLU A 789 -20.44 -16.48 20.84
C GLU A 789 -19.34 -16.46 19.80
N LEU A 790 -18.15 -16.98 20.12
CA LEU A 790 -17.04 -17.11 19.17
C LEU A 790 -17.41 -18.00 17.97
N ASP A 791 -17.98 -19.19 18.21
CA ASP A 791 -18.41 -20.11 17.15
C ASP A 791 -19.50 -19.50 16.25
N GLN A 792 -20.50 -18.83 16.85
CA GLN A 792 -21.53 -18.15 16.09
C GLN A 792 -20.96 -16.99 15.26
N LEU A 793 -20.10 -16.17 15.85
CA LEU A 793 -19.51 -15.03 15.16
C LEU A 793 -18.58 -15.49 14.02
N SER A 794 -17.82 -16.57 14.22
CA SER A 794 -16.99 -17.19 13.17
C SER A 794 -17.85 -17.60 11.96
N LYS A 795 -19.00 -18.26 12.20
CA LYS A 795 -19.94 -18.64 11.14
C LYS A 795 -20.55 -17.43 10.43
N TYR A 796 -20.87 -16.35 11.15
CA TYR A 796 -21.36 -15.12 10.53
C TYR A 796 -20.27 -14.46 9.68
N VAL A 797 -19.04 -14.36 10.16
CA VAL A 797 -17.90 -13.81 9.40
C VAL A 797 -17.68 -14.62 8.12
N GLU A 798 -17.75 -15.96 8.19
CA GLU A 798 -17.62 -16.82 7.02
C GLU A 798 -18.74 -16.59 5.99
N ALA A 799 -20.00 -16.49 6.45
CA ALA A 799 -21.14 -16.22 5.57
C ALA A 799 -21.02 -14.85 4.87
N GLU A 800 -20.61 -13.81 5.61
CA GLU A 800 -20.38 -12.48 5.05
C GLU A 800 -19.19 -12.47 4.08
N ALA A 801 -18.15 -13.27 4.33
CA ALA A 801 -17.03 -13.45 3.41
C ALA A 801 -17.46 -14.09 2.08
N ILE A 802 -18.32 -15.10 2.13
CA ILE A 802 -18.88 -15.75 0.94
C ILE A 802 -19.72 -14.74 0.12
N THR A 803 -20.56 -13.95 0.80
CA THR A 803 -21.37 -12.90 0.16
C THR A 803 -20.49 -11.85 -0.51
N LEU A 804 -19.47 -11.37 0.20
CA LEU A 804 -18.50 -10.40 -0.32
C LEU A 804 -17.77 -10.95 -1.55
N ASN A 805 -17.33 -12.21 -1.51
CA ASN A 805 -16.68 -12.86 -2.64
C ASN A 805 -17.61 -12.96 -3.87
N GLY A 806 -18.89 -13.25 -3.65
CA GLY A 806 -19.89 -13.26 -4.72
C GLY A 806 -20.08 -11.90 -5.40
N LEU A 807 -20.17 -10.81 -4.62
CA LEU A 807 -20.27 -9.45 -5.13
C LEU A 807 -19.02 -9.05 -5.91
N MET A 808 -17.86 -9.46 -5.45
CA MET A 808 -16.60 -9.16 -6.13
C MET A 808 -16.46 -9.90 -7.46
N ASN A 809 -16.87 -11.16 -7.51
CA ASN A 809 -16.91 -11.90 -8.76
C ASN A 809 -17.86 -11.24 -9.77
N THR A 810 -19.01 -10.71 -9.29
CA THR A 810 -19.93 -9.95 -10.10
C THR A 810 -19.32 -8.66 -10.64
N LEU A 811 -18.64 -7.93 -9.79
CA LEU A 811 -17.95 -6.68 -10.15
C LEU A 811 -16.88 -6.94 -11.21
N GLN A 812 -16.10 -8.00 -11.05
CA GLN A 812 -15.09 -8.43 -11.99
C GLN A 812 -15.68 -8.84 -13.34
N ALA A 813 -16.74 -9.67 -13.33
CA ALA A 813 -17.42 -10.12 -14.54
C ALA A 813 -18.00 -8.93 -15.32
N THR A 814 -18.66 -7.99 -14.62
CA THR A 814 -19.21 -6.77 -15.22
C THR A 814 -18.14 -5.91 -15.87
N HIS A 815 -17.04 -5.65 -15.15
CA HIS A 815 -15.91 -4.89 -15.68
C HIS A 815 -15.34 -5.50 -16.96
N HIS A 816 -15.24 -6.80 -17.01
CA HIS A 816 -14.78 -7.54 -18.18
C HIS A 816 -15.67 -7.40 -19.40
N LEU A 817 -16.99 -7.50 -19.16
CA LEU A 817 -17.97 -7.32 -20.23
C LEU A 817 -17.94 -5.89 -20.75
N ILE A 818 -17.76 -4.89 -19.86
CA ILE A 818 -17.55 -3.48 -20.23
C ILE A 818 -16.33 -3.34 -21.15
N GLN A 819 -15.17 -3.89 -20.77
CA GLN A 819 -13.96 -3.80 -21.56
C GLN A 819 -14.11 -4.43 -22.95
N ARG A 820 -14.72 -5.61 -23.01
CA ARG A 820 -14.92 -6.28 -24.26
C ARG A 820 -15.92 -5.55 -25.16
N ALA A 821 -16.99 -4.98 -24.59
CA ALA A 821 -17.94 -4.14 -25.30
C ALA A 821 -17.26 -2.91 -25.93
N ILE A 822 -16.33 -2.28 -25.22
CA ILE A 822 -15.54 -1.14 -25.71
C ILE A 822 -14.57 -1.56 -26.82
N GLN A 823 -13.85 -2.67 -26.65
CA GLN A 823 -12.98 -3.20 -27.73
C GLN A 823 -13.76 -3.44 -29.02
N ILE A 824 -14.95 -4.01 -28.91
CA ILE A 824 -15.84 -4.22 -30.06
C ILE A 824 -16.27 -2.88 -30.68
N ALA A 825 -16.57 -1.87 -29.87
CA ALA A 825 -16.90 -0.53 -30.34
C ALA A 825 -15.76 0.15 -31.11
N GLY A 826 -14.48 -0.06 -30.70
CA GLY A 826 -13.30 0.46 -31.38
C GLY A 826 -12.96 -0.27 -32.69
N ASP A 827 -13.31 -1.54 -32.83
CA ASP A 827 -13.02 -2.37 -34.02
C ASP A 827 -14.00 -2.11 -35.20
N THR A 828 -14.99 -1.24 -35.07
CA THR A 828 -16.06 -1.00 -36.05
C THR A 828 -15.65 -0.25 -37.31
N GLN A 829 -14.39 -0.22 -37.74
CA GLN A 829 -14.00 0.22 -39.09
C GLN A 829 -14.34 -0.80 -40.19
N LYS A 830 -14.90 -1.97 -39.84
CA LYS A 830 -15.38 -2.94 -40.86
C LYS A 830 -16.89 -2.79 -41.03
N GLU A 831 -17.30 -2.57 -42.28
CA GLU A 831 -18.69 -2.43 -42.72
C GLU A 831 -19.62 -3.49 -42.08
N GLY A 832 -20.51 -3.05 -41.22
CA GLY A 832 -21.53 -3.89 -40.60
C GLY A 832 -22.55 -3.06 -39.81
N VAL A 833 -23.77 -3.56 -39.64
CA VAL A 833 -24.89 -2.91 -39.00
C VAL A 833 -24.51 -2.28 -37.67
N LYS A 834 -24.57 -0.93 -37.62
CA LYS A 834 -24.38 -0.18 -36.38
C LYS A 834 -25.58 -0.35 -35.46
N LEU A 835 -25.32 -0.76 -34.23
CA LEU A 835 -26.37 -0.91 -33.21
C LEU A 835 -26.64 0.47 -32.56
N VAL A 836 -27.88 0.95 -32.60
CA VAL A 836 -28.26 2.30 -32.15
C VAL A 836 -28.74 2.26 -30.69
N ALA A 837 -28.04 2.93 -29.78
CA ALA A 837 -28.56 3.24 -28.45
C ALA A 837 -29.41 4.52 -28.50
N LYS A 838 -30.60 4.51 -27.95
CA LYS A 838 -31.48 5.68 -27.87
C LYS A 838 -31.06 6.56 -26.72
N GLY A 839 -30.51 7.74 -27.02
CA GLY A 839 -29.98 8.71 -26.07
C GLY A 839 -28.52 9.08 -26.40
N SER A 840 -28.14 10.29 -26.07
CA SER A 840 -26.75 10.73 -26.19
C SER A 840 -25.97 10.16 -25.00
N MET A 841 -24.77 9.63 -25.23
CA MET A 841 -23.86 9.23 -24.14
C MET A 841 -23.49 10.40 -23.22
N THR A 842 -23.62 11.63 -23.70
CA THR A 842 -23.46 12.86 -22.92
C THR A 842 -24.55 13.08 -21.88
N ASP A 843 -25.73 12.46 -22.04
CA ASP A 843 -26.85 12.53 -21.08
C ASP A 843 -26.68 11.50 -19.95
N LEU A 844 -25.82 10.52 -20.13
CA LEU A 844 -25.46 9.53 -19.12
C LEU A 844 -24.25 10.04 -18.35
N LYS A 845 -24.49 10.70 -17.22
CA LYS A 845 -23.44 11.09 -16.24
C LYS A 845 -22.86 9.84 -15.54
N VAL A 846 -22.47 8.85 -16.33
CA VAL A 846 -21.87 7.63 -15.83
C VAL A 846 -20.37 7.77 -16.02
N GLY A 847 -19.71 8.42 -15.08
CA GLY A 847 -18.28 8.51 -15.02
C GLY A 847 -17.75 7.67 -13.85
N PHE A 848 -16.66 6.95 -14.06
CA PHE A 848 -15.92 6.36 -12.95
C PHE A 848 -15.15 7.48 -12.26
N ILE A 849 -15.74 8.06 -11.23
CA ILE A 849 -15.11 9.09 -10.43
C ILE A 849 -14.60 8.43 -9.14
N GLU A 850 -13.29 8.54 -8.87
CA GLU A 850 -12.77 8.22 -7.56
C GLU A 850 -13.32 9.24 -6.57
N SER A 851 -14.33 8.87 -5.80
CA SER A 851 -14.86 9.69 -4.74
C SER A 851 -14.56 9.09 -3.39
N GLN A 852 -14.08 9.91 -2.46
CA GLN A 852 -14.01 9.53 -1.04
C GLN A 852 -15.36 9.77 -0.33
N SER A 853 -16.34 10.32 -1.01
CA SER A 853 -17.66 10.64 -0.50
C SER A 853 -18.60 9.47 -0.71
N VAL A 854 -19.15 8.94 0.38
CA VAL A 854 -20.23 7.94 0.36
C VAL A 854 -21.47 8.52 -0.33
N LEU A 855 -21.77 9.78 -0.09
CA LEU A 855 -22.92 10.46 -0.71
C LEU A 855 -22.78 10.51 -2.22
N HIS A 856 -21.59 10.75 -2.75
CA HIS A 856 -21.36 10.74 -4.19
C HIS A 856 -21.67 9.38 -4.83
N GLN A 857 -21.23 8.30 -4.19
CA GLN A 857 -21.51 6.95 -4.68
C GLN A 857 -23.01 6.63 -4.65
N LEU A 858 -23.69 6.99 -3.55
CA LEU A 858 -25.15 6.81 -3.42
C LEU A 858 -25.92 7.63 -4.48
N GLU A 859 -25.45 8.84 -4.78
CA GLU A 859 -26.06 9.72 -5.78
C GLU A 859 -26.01 9.09 -7.17
N VAL A 860 -24.82 8.63 -7.60
CA VAL A 860 -24.66 7.95 -8.90
C VAL A 860 -25.58 6.74 -9.03
N VAL A 861 -25.70 5.92 -7.98
CA VAL A 861 -26.61 4.76 -7.98
C VAL A 861 -28.07 5.21 -8.10
N CYS A 862 -28.47 6.25 -7.39
CA CYS A 862 -29.85 6.77 -7.44
C CYS A 862 -30.17 7.46 -8.77
N GLU A 863 -29.25 8.20 -9.37
CA GLU A 863 -29.43 8.77 -10.71
C GLU A 863 -29.60 7.66 -11.76
N ASN A 864 -28.77 6.62 -11.71
CA ASN A 864 -28.83 5.49 -12.63
C ASN A 864 -30.12 4.68 -12.49
N ALA A 865 -30.66 4.53 -11.28
CA ALA A 865 -31.88 3.78 -11.04
C ALA A 865 -33.15 4.41 -11.68
N VAL A 866 -33.15 5.70 -11.96
CA VAL A 866 -34.24 6.35 -12.71
C VAL A 866 -34.17 5.98 -14.19
N ILE A 867 -33.00 5.76 -14.72
CA ILE A 867 -32.77 5.45 -16.15
C ILE A 867 -32.88 3.94 -16.40
N TYR A 868 -32.39 3.14 -15.48
CA TYR A 868 -32.27 1.68 -15.59
C TYR A 868 -33.13 0.98 -14.52
N PRO A 869 -34.35 0.55 -14.85
CA PRO A 869 -35.28 -0.06 -13.89
C PRO A 869 -34.81 -1.38 -13.26
N SER A 870 -33.87 -2.06 -13.88
CA SER A 870 -33.25 -3.29 -13.35
C SER A 870 -32.36 -3.04 -12.13
N ILE A 871 -31.97 -1.78 -11.85
CA ILE A 871 -31.11 -1.42 -10.74
C ILE A 871 -31.87 -1.39 -9.42
N ASP A 872 -31.50 -2.26 -8.49
CA ASP A 872 -31.97 -2.20 -7.11
C ASP A 872 -31.21 -1.11 -6.32
N ALA A 873 -31.80 0.09 -6.29
CA ALA A 873 -31.27 1.25 -5.54
C ALA A 873 -31.90 1.41 -4.14
N GLY A 874 -32.67 0.43 -3.64
CA GLY A 874 -33.46 0.58 -2.43
C GLY A 874 -32.68 1.08 -1.22
N PHE A 875 -31.56 0.47 -0.94
CA PHE A 875 -30.68 0.91 0.16
C PHE A 875 -30.02 2.27 -0.11
N ALA A 876 -29.54 2.48 -1.32
CA ALA A 876 -28.88 3.74 -1.69
C ALA A 876 -29.87 4.92 -1.55
N THR A 877 -31.11 4.75 -2.00
CA THR A 877 -32.19 5.74 -1.87
C THR A 877 -32.46 6.11 -0.43
N ILE A 878 -32.65 5.09 0.46
CA ILE A 878 -32.93 5.34 1.89
C ILE A 878 -31.73 6.04 2.55
N ARG A 879 -30.53 5.55 2.30
CA ARG A 879 -29.33 6.11 2.93
C ARG A 879 -29.06 7.55 2.48
N ARG A 880 -29.24 7.83 1.19
CA ARG A 880 -29.16 9.19 0.65
C ARG A 880 -30.24 10.10 1.26
N ALA A 881 -31.50 9.63 1.36
CA ALA A 881 -32.58 10.38 1.99
C ALA A 881 -32.26 10.78 3.43
N GLN A 882 -31.66 9.88 4.23
CA GLN A 882 -31.19 10.18 5.58
C GLN A 882 -30.12 11.30 5.60
N MET A 883 -29.17 11.27 4.66
CA MET A 883 -28.12 12.29 4.58
C MET A 883 -28.68 13.64 4.13
N LEU A 884 -29.61 13.65 3.18
CA LEU A 884 -30.26 14.87 2.73
C LEU A 884 -31.19 15.46 3.82
N ASP A 885 -31.90 14.64 4.60
CA ASP A 885 -32.66 15.11 5.77
C ASP A 885 -31.73 15.72 6.85
N ALA A 886 -30.55 15.17 7.03
CA ALA A 886 -29.53 15.79 7.89
C ALA A 886 -29.08 17.16 7.35
N MET A 887 -28.89 17.27 6.02
CA MET A 887 -28.56 18.52 5.33
C MET A 887 -29.70 19.54 5.46
N LEU A 888 -30.97 19.17 5.28
CA LEU A 888 -32.11 20.04 5.49
C LEU A 888 -32.12 20.62 6.92
N ARG A 889 -31.97 19.74 7.92
CA ARG A 889 -31.90 20.14 9.34
C ARG A 889 -30.74 21.06 9.61
N TYR A 890 -29.56 20.80 9.04
CA TYR A 890 -28.39 21.66 9.20
C TYR A 890 -28.61 23.07 8.65
N ASN A 891 -29.48 23.22 7.63
CA ASN A 891 -29.87 24.48 7.05
C ASN A 891 -31.17 25.08 7.65
N GLY A 892 -31.67 24.56 8.78
CA GLY A 892 -32.84 25.06 9.48
C GLY A 892 -34.19 24.73 8.78
N MET A 893 -34.24 23.65 8.01
CA MET A 893 -35.42 23.10 7.36
C MET A 893 -35.88 21.82 8.07
N ASP A 894 -37.16 21.52 7.98
CA ASP A 894 -37.69 20.25 8.54
C ASP A 894 -37.25 19.07 7.66
N PRO A 895 -36.88 17.93 8.26
CA PRO A 895 -36.61 16.70 7.51
C PRO A 895 -37.93 16.14 6.94
N VAL A 896 -37.95 15.86 5.64
CA VAL A 896 -39.17 15.42 4.94
C VAL A 896 -38.97 14.15 4.10
N LEU A 897 -37.74 13.83 3.69
CA LEU A 897 -37.49 12.74 2.76
C LEU A 897 -37.80 11.37 3.37
N MET A 898 -37.47 11.14 4.64
CA MET A 898 -37.72 9.86 5.30
C MET A 898 -39.18 9.55 5.51
N TYR A 899 -40.10 10.51 5.35
CA TYR A 899 -41.56 10.31 5.41
C TYR A 899 -42.18 9.99 4.05
N LEU A 900 -41.37 10.01 2.98
CA LEU A 900 -41.78 9.72 1.61
C LEU A 900 -41.68 8.21 1.32
N THR A 901 -42.45 7.73 0.31
CA THR A 901 -42.25 6.40 -0.24
C THR A 901 -40.85 6.29 -0.86
N GLN A 902 -40.32 5.09 -1.00
CA GLN A 902 -38.99 4.87 -1.59
C GLN A 902 -38.86 5.45 -3.00
N GLU A 903 -39.89 5.34 -3.84
CA GLU A 903 -39.94 5.94 -5.16
C GLU A 903 -39.90 7.49 -5.09
N GLN A 904 -40.67 8.07 -4.16
CA GLN A 904 -40.63 9.53 -3.93
C GLN A 904 -39.29 9.97 -3.36
N GLN A 905 -38.67 9.21 -2.47
CA GLN A 905 -37.34 9.48 -1.96
C GLN A 905 -36.29 9.54 -3.09
N LEU A 906 -36.43 8.63 -4.07
CA LEU A 906 -35.55 8.58 -5.23
C LEU A 906 -35.66 9.88 -6.06
N HIS A 907 -36.88 10.23 -6.48
CA HIS A 907 -37.13 11.40 -7.35
C HIS A 907 -36.87 12.72 -6.64
N VAL A 908 -37.34 12.88 -5.40
CA VAL A 908 -37.11 14.11 -4.61
C VAL A 908 -35.62 14.27 -4.26
N GLY A 909 -34.95 13.19 -3.92
CA GLY A 909 -33.50 13.23 -3.66
C GLY A 909 -32.69 13.68 -4.87
N ASN A 910 -33.01 13.14 -6.07
CA ASN A 910 -32.39 13.56 -7.32
C ASN A 910 -32.63 15.05 -7.59
N ALA A 911 -33.85 15.54 -7.42
CA ALA A 911 -34.19 16.94 -7.65
C ALA A 911 -33.45 17.89 -6.70
N VAL A 912 -33.37 17.56 -5.41
CA VAL A 912 -32.61 18.33 -4.41
C VAL A 912 -31.12 18.39 -4.77
N MET A 913 -30.51 17.26 -5.15
CA MET A 913 -29.13 17.24 -5.56
C MET A 913 -28.87 18.01 -6.85
N GLN A 914 -29.75 17.89 -7.85
CA GLN A 914 -29.68 18.66 -9.10
C GLN A 914 -29.82 20.17 -8.84
N LEU A 915 -30.68 20.58 -7.93
CA LEU A 915 -30.82 21.97 -7.53
C LEU A 915 -29.50 22.54 -6.94
N ILE A 916 -28.83 21.76 -6.09
CA ILE A 916 -27.53 22.15 -5.53
C ILE A 916 -26.45 22.16 -6.63
N GLN A 917 -26.42 21.14 -7.50
CA GLN A 917 -25.47 21.05 -8.63
C GLN A 917 -25.65 22.23 -9.61
N ALA A 918 -26.86 22.65 -9.89
CA ALA A 918 -27.14 23.80 -10.75
C ALA A 918 -26.51 25.11 -10.21
N ARG A 919 -26.35 25.23 -8.90
CA ARG A 919 -25.71 26.39 -8.26
C ARG A 919 -24.20 26.27 -8.13
N THR A 920 -23.68 25.07 -8.06
CA THR A 920 -22.26 24.78 -7.84
C THR A 920 -21.51 24.37 -9.11
N GLY A 921 -22.21 24.07 -10.20
CA GLY A 921 -21.66 23.72 -11.51
C GLY A 921 -21.20 22.26 -11.64
N SER A 922 -21.08 21.51 -10.56
CA SER A 922 -20.69 20.08 -10.60
C SER A 922 -21.17 19.32 -9.37
N ILE A 923 -21.19 18.00 -9.46
CA ILE A 923 -21.52 17.13 -8.31
C ILE A 923 -20.47 17.28 -7.18
N GLU A 924 -19.18 17.36 -7.50
CA GLU A 924 -18.12 17.56 -6.53
C GLU A 924 -18.30 18.88 -5.78
N GLY A 925 -18.75 19.93 -6.48
CA GLY A 925 -19.10 21.22 -5.89
C GLY A 925 -20.32 21.14 -4.98
N ALA A 926 -21.28 20.24 -5.26
CA ALA A 926 -22.49 20.06 -4.46
C ALA A 926 -22.24 19.28 -3.17
N LEU A 927 -21.30 18.33 -3.16
CA LEU A 927 -21.05 17.44 -2.02
C LEU A 927 -20.79 18.14 -0.68
N PRO A 928 -19.98 19.23 -0.58
CA PRO A 928 -19.74 19.91 0.67
C PRO A 928 -21.00 20.45 1.34
N TYR A 929 -22.01 20.83 0.54
CA TYR A 929 -23.30 21.33 1.00
C TYR A 929 -24.21 20.20 1.45
N ALA A 930 -24.31 19.16 0.64
CA ALA A 930 -25.13 17.98 0.93
C ALA A 930 -24.61 17.15 2.11
N GLU A 931 -23.30 17.16 2.37
CA GLU A 931 -22.65 16.55 3.51
C GLU A 931 -22.55 17.45 4.76
N CYS A 932 -23.28 18.53 4.82
CA CYS A 932 -23.32 19.47 5.95
C CYS A 932 -21.97 20.13 6.30
N ARG A 933 -21.02 20.20 5.36
CA ARG A 933 -19.74 20.91 5.54
C ARG A 933 -19.86 22.41 5.30
N LEU A 934 -20.72 22.80 4.37
CA LEU A 934 -21.05 24.19 4.02
C LEU A 934 -22.58 24.39 4.06
N ARG A 935 -23.03 25.66 4.12
CA ARG A 935 -24.47 25.98 4.18
C ARG A 935 -25.02 26.39 2.82
N LEU A 936 -26.24 25.95 2.50
CA LEU A 936 -26.91 26.23 1.23
C LEU A 936 -27.06 27.75 0.96
N LYS A 937 -27.19 28.56 1.98
CA LYS A 937 -27.19 30.04 1.86
C LYS A 937 -25.93 30.62 1.21
N ASP A 938 -24.79 29.91 1.34
CA ASP A 938 -23.49 30.36 0.83
C ASP A 938 -23.41 30.28 -0.71
N ILE A 939 -24.28 29.49 -1.34
CA ILE A 939 -24.52 29.42 -2.80
C ILE A 939 -25.78 30.12 -3.24
N GLY A 940 -26.37 30.95 -2.37
CA GLY A 940 -27.59 31.68 -2.66
C GLY A 940 -28.85 30.84 -2.76
N LEU A 941 -28.84 29.61 -2.24
CA LEU A 941 -30.00 28.72 -2.24
C LEU A 941 -30.81 28.95 -0.96
N LEU A 942 -32.04 29.46 -1.16
CA LEU A 942 -32.90 29.81 -0.04
C LEU A 942 -33.79 28.64 0.41
N LYS A 943 -34.20 28.66 1.68
CA LYS A 943 -35.07 27.64 2.29
C LYS A 943 -36.36 27.39 1.51
N ASP A 944 -37.04 28.47 1.11
CA ASP A 944 -38.32 28.40 0.42
C ASP A 944 -38.19 27.79 -0.99
N GLU A 945 -37.04 28.02 -1.65
CA GLU A 945 -36.72 27.45 -2.95
C GLU A 945 -36.56 25.92 -2.88
N VAL A 946 -35.79 25.41 -1.91
CA VAL A 946 -35.60 23.97 -1.69
C VAL A 946 -36.92 23.28 -1.31
N MET A 947 -37.69 23.87 -0.39
CA MET A 947 -38.95 23.29 0.06
C MET A 947 -40.02 23.33 -1.04
N THR A 948 -40.02 24.30 -1.90
CA THR A 948 -40.93 24.40 -3.07
C THR A 948 -40.59 23.32 -4.08
N GLU A 949 -39.30 23.08 -4.36
CA GLU A 949 -38.89 22.01 -5.28
C GLU A 949 -39.29 20.62 -4.75
N ILE A 950 -39.05 20.36 -3.45
CA ILE A 950 -39.47 19.13 -2.80
C ILE A 950 -41.01 18.92 -2.92
N ALA A 951 -41.78 19.96 -2.67
CA ALA A 951 -43.24 19.89 -2.77
C ALA A 951 -43.73 19.65 -4.22
N HIS A 952 -43.09 20.30 -5.20
CA HIS A 952 -43.37 20.17 -6.62
C HIS A 952 -43.15 18.74 -7.13
N VAL A 953 -41.95 18.18 -6.87
CA VAL A 953 -41.58 16.83 -7.30
C VAL A 953 -42.42 15.75 -6.61
N LYS A 954 -42.76 15.94 -5.31
CA LYS A 954 -43.70 15.09 -4.59
C LYS A 954 -45.08 15.06 -5.22
N ALA A 955 -45.61 16.22 -5.62
CA ALA A 955 -46.92 16.32 -6.29
C ALA A 955 -46.91 15.66 -7.67
N GLN A 956 -45.82 15.85 -8.45
CA GLN A 956 -45.66 15.24 -9.77
C GLN A 956 -45.60 13.72 -9.69
N SER A 957 -44.85 13.14 -8.75
CA SER A 957 -44.79 11.68 -8.51
C SER A 957 -46.15 11.08 -8.20
N LEU A 958 -47.01 11.75 -7.43
CA LEU A 958 -48.37 11.31 -7.14
C LEU A 958 -49.24 11.32 -8.39
N ILE A 959 -49.07 12.31 -9.28
CA ILE A 959 -49.83 12.38 -10.54
C ILE A 959 -49.44 11.24 -11.48
N ASP A 960 -48.12 10.96 -11.61
CA ASP A 960 -47.59 9.93 -12.49
C ASP A 960 -48.00 8.53 -11.99
N HIS A 961 -47.98 8.30 -10.69
CA HIS A 961 -48.50 7.06 -10.08
C HIS A 961 -50.01 6.86 -10.34
N ALA A 962 -50.81 7.93 -10.25
CA ALA A 962 -52.22 7.88 -10.54
C ALA A 962 -52.51 7.58 -12.03
N LYS A 963 -51.70 8.14 -12.97
CA LYS A 963 -51.76 7.86 -14.40
C LYS A 963 -51.40 6.41 -14.71
N ALA A 964 -50.30 5.89 -14.14
CA ALA A 964 -49.87 4.49 -14.32
C ALA A 964 -50.93 3.52 -13.82
N LYS A 965 -51.56 3.79 -12.67
CA LYS A 965 -52.64 2.96 -12.11
C LYS A 965 -53.89 2.95 -12.98
N ARG A 966 -54.23 4.08 -13.63
CA ARG A 966 -55.34 4.15 -14.60
C ARG A 966 -55.02 3.39 -15.89
N ALA A 967 -53.79 3.40 -16.37
CA ALA A 967 -53.39 2.66 -17.56
C ALA A 967 -53.37 1.14 -17.36
N LEU A 968 -53.21 0.66 -16.13
CA LEU A 968 -53.24 -0.77 -15.78
C LEU A 968 -54.62 -1.30 -15.44
N THR A 969 -55.65 -0.43 -15.34
CA THR A 969 -57.02 -0.86 -15.09
C THR A 969 -57.69 -1.11 -16.46
N PRO A 970 -58.10 -2.35 -16.83
CA PRO A 970 -58.79 -2.59 -18.09
C PRO A 970 -60.10 -1.76 -18.13
N PRO A 971 -60.54 -1.29 -19.33
CA PRO A 971 -61.79 -0.56 -19.45
C PRO A 971 -62.89 -1.45 -18.93
N ARG A 972 -63.75 -0.93 -18.05
CA ARG A 972 -64.99 -1.61 -17.66
C ARG A 972 -65.83 -1.79 -18.94
N GLU A 973 -66.08 -3.04 -19.31
CA GLU A 973 -67.17 -3.37 -20.26
C GLU A 973 -68.43 -2.89 -19.67
N ASP A 974 -69.04 -1.84 -20.23
CA ASP A 974 -70.44 -1.45 -19.98
C ASP A 974 -71.29 -2.57 -20.47
N SER A 975 -71.83 -3.33 -19.53
CA SER A 975 -72.89 -4.30 -19.77
C SER A 975 -74.15 -3.52 -20.18
N ASN A 976 -74.35 -3.37 -21.51
CA ASN A 976 -75.66 -2.98 -22.05
C ASN A 976 -76.59 -4.19 -22.02
N ASP A 977 -77.32 -4.28 -20.94
CA ASP A 977 -78.58 -5.05 -20.91
C ASP A 977 -79.54 -4.41 -21.90
N HIS A 978 -79.72 -5.01 -23.09
CA HIS A 978 -80.95 -4.86 -23.87
C HIS A 978 -81.79 -6.12 -23.73
N ALA A 979 -82.70 -6.00 -22.80
CA ALA A 979 -83.96 -6.82 -22.80
C ALA A 979 -84.81 -6.46 -24.01
N SER A 980 -85.04 -7.41 -24.89
CA SER A 980 -86.29 -7.70 -25.45
C SER A 980 -86.25 -9.01 -26.24
#